data_f44622f80389ebffcbfa7ad55d96c594
#
_entry.id   f44622f80389ebffcbfa7ad55d96c594
#
_cell.length_a   1.000
_cell.length_b   1.000
_cell.length_c   1.000
_cell.angle_alpha   90.00
_cell.angle_beta   90.00
_cell.angle_gamma   90.00
#
_symmetry.space_group_name_H-M   'P 1'
#
loop_
_entity.id
_entity.type
_entity.pdbx_description
1 polymer ?
#
loop_
_entity_poly.entity_id
_entity_poly.type
_entity_poly.pdbx_seq_one_letter_code
_entity_poly.pdbx_strand_id
1 'polypeptide(L)'
;MMNIPTVFWLVPLASAVALGMAWYFFSSMMKEEEGTLKMKEIAEHVRKGAMAYLRQQYKVVGIVFIVLALVFAFMAYALKIQNPWVPVAFLTGGFFSGLSGFFGMKTATYASGRTANAARQGLDRGLKVAFRSGAVMGLVVVGLGLLDIAIWFFILSSVYQEGNMALITITTTMLTFGMGASTQALFARVGGGIYTKAADVGADLVGKVEADIPEDDQRNPATIADNVGDNVGDVAGMGADLYESYCGSILSTAALGATAFALNGDMQLRAVIAPMIIAAVGIFLSLIGIFLVRTKEGATMKELLHALGLGTNVSAVLIAIASFIILYLLGIENWLGLSFSVISGLVAGVIIGQATEYYTSQSYRPTQKIAASSQTGSATVIIKGLGTGMISTCIPVLVISVAILLSYLCANGFDMSMQANSISHGLYGIGIAAVGMLSTLGITLATDAYGPIADNAGGNAEMSELGEEVRHRTDALDALGNTTAATGKGFAIGSAALTALALLASYVEEIKIAMARAVEEGRHFMDAAGQTFDPSKATMPDFMDFFQVTLMNPKVLVGAFIGAMAAFLFCGLTMGAVGRAAQSMVEEVRRQFKEIKGILEGKATPDYGRCVEISTRSAQREMIIPSLLAIAIPIVVGVVLGVAGVLGLLVGSLSAGFTLAVFMANAGGAWDNAKKMVEEGNFGGKGSASHKATIVGDTVGDPFKDTSGPSLNILIKLMSMVSIVMAGLTVAFI
;
A
#
# COMPACT_ATOMS: atom_id res chain seq x y z
N MET A 1 34.88 -4.71 11.86
CA MET A 1 33.53 -4.13 11.69
C MET A 1 33.65 -3.01 10.66
N MET A 2 32.80 -3.01 9.66
CA MET A 2 32.68 -1.88 8.75
C MET A 2 32.49 -0.60 9.58
N ASN A 3 33.21 0.46 9.27
CA ASN A 3 33.18 1.68 10.09
C ASN A 3 31.86 2.44 9.82
N ILE A 4 30.79 2.05 10.52
CA ILE A 4 29.46 2.61 10.35
C ILE A 4 29.49 4.08 10.80
N PRO A 5 29.14 5.06 9.94
CA PRO A 5 29.13 6.46 10.31
C PRO A 5 28.21 6.75 11.49
N THR A 6 28.61 7.66 12.37
CA THR A 6 27.83 8.02 13.56
C THR A 6 26.41 8.50 13.21
N VAL A 7 26.23 9.11 12.03
CA VAL A 7 24.94 9.57 11.54
C VAL A 7 23.92 8.44 11.33
N PHE A 8 24.38 7.19 11.08
CA PHE A 8 23.48 6.03 10.94
C PHE A 8 22.67 5.76 12.21
N TRP A 9 23.18 6.10 13.40
CA TRP A 9 22.46 5.89 14.65
C TRP A 9 21.16 6.71 14.74
N LEU A 10 20.97 7.69 13.85
CA LEU A 10 19.71 8.39 13.70
C LEU A 10 18.56 7.46 13.25
N VAL A 11 18.88 6.37 12.51
CA VAL A 11 17.89 5.42 11.96
C VAL A 11 17.21 4.62 13.09
N PRO A 12 17.95 3.85 13.94
CA PRO A 12 17.32 3.17 15.07
C PRO A 12 16.74 4.14 16.11
N LEU A 13 17.29 5.35 16.28
CA LEU A 13 16.73 6.36 17.17
C LEU A 13 15.35 6.82 16.65
N ALA A 14 15.23 7.13 15.36
CA ALA A 14 13.95 7.53 14.76
C ALA A 14 12.90 6.43 14.87
N SER A 15 13.29 5.17 14.65
CA SER A 15 12.43 4.01 14.89
C SER A 15 11.93 3.95 16.33
N ALA A 16 12.83 4.07 17.30
CA ALA A 16 12.47 4.05 18.73
C ALA A 16 11.52 5.22 19.11
N VAL A 17 11.76 6.41 18.55
CA VAL A 17 10.89 7.57 18.75
C VAL A 17 9.52 7.35 18.11
N ALA A 18 9.45 6.82 16.89
CA ALA A 18 8.20 6.50 16.22
C ALA A 18 7.35 5.52 17.05
N LEU A 19 7.95 4.41 17.48
CA LEU A 19 7.26 3.39 18.29
C LEU A 19 6.89 3.91 19.68
N GLY A 20 7.73 4.73 20.29
CA GLY A 20 7.43 5.39 21.57
C GLY A 20 6.27 6.36 21.45
N MET A 21 6.21 7.16 20.38
CA MET A 21 5.10 8.07 20.11
C MET A 21 3.81 7.33 19.73
N ALA A 22 3.91 6.23 18.99
CA ALA A 22 2.77 5.35 18.72
C ALA A 22 2.18 4.82 20.04
N TRP A 23 3.03 4.34 20.94
CA TRP A 23 2.60 3.93 22.27
C TRP A 23 1.96 5.06 23.07
N TYR A 24 2.53 6.27 23.02
CA TYR A 24 1.96 7.45 23.67
C TYR A 24 0.55 7.77 23.15
N PHE A 25 0.35 7.81 21.83
CA PHE A 25 -0.96 8.07 21.23
C PHE A 25 -1.96 6.94 21.52
N PHE A 26 -1.55 5.69 21.45
CA PHE A 26 -2.37 4.54 21.83
C PHE A 26 -2.79 4.64 23.30
N SER A 27 -1.86 4.90 24.20
CA SER A 27 -2.15 5.04 25.64
C SER A 27 -3.05 6.24 25.94
N SER A 28 -2.90 7.32 25.18
CA SER A 28 -3.77 8.50 25.29
C SER A 28 -5.20 8.19 24.84
N MET A 29 -5.35 7.48 23.71
CA MET A 29 -6.64 7.04 23.20
C MET A 29 -7.33 6.07 24.18
N MET A 30 -6.60 5.14 24.79
CA MET A 30 -7.15 4.19 25.75
C MET A 30 -7.66 4.85 27.06
N LYS A 31 -7.27 6.09 27.35
CA LYS A 31 -7.81 6.87 28.49
C LYS A 31 -9.17 7.51 28.17
N GLU A 32 -9.53 7.64 26.91
CA GLU A 32 -10.86 8.12 26.51
C GLU A 32 -11.91 7.06 26.85
N GLU A 33 -13.07 7.50 27.31
CA GLU A 33 -14.18 6.61 27.65
C GLU A 33 -14.80 5.99 26.38
N GLU A 34 -15.11 4.71 26.44
CA GLU A 34 -15.71 3.97 25.31
C GLU A 34 -17.22 4.22 25.17
N GLY A 35 -17.84 4.92 26.13
CA GLY A 35 -19.24 5.32 26.09
C GLY A 35 -20.18 4.38 26.83
N THR A 36 -21.42 4.25 26.34
CA THR A 36 -22.51 3.49 26.96
C THR A 36 -22.25 1.98 26.96
N LEU A 37 -23.04 1.21 27.71
CA LEU A 37 -22.94 -0.26 27.69
C LEU A 37 -23.17 -0.82 26.28
N LYS A 38 -24.15 -0.30 25.54
CA LYS A 38 -24.46 -0.73 24.17
C LYS A 38 -23.30 -0.44 23.22
N MET A 39 -22.66 0.75 23.31
CA MET A 39 -21.46 1.07 22.53
C MET A 39 -20.32 0.09 22.77
N LYS A 40 -20.09 -0.28 24.05
CA LYS A 40 -19.05 -1.24 24.45
C LYS A 40 -19.33 -2.64 23.91
N GLU A 41 -20.56 -3.07 23.94
CA GLU A 41 -21.00 -4.39 23.42
C GLU A 41 -20.77 -4.49 21.91
N ILE A 42 -21.19 -3.48 21.16
CA ILE A 42 -20.98 -3.41 19.71
C ILE A 42 -19.48 -3.41 19.39
N ALA A 43 -18.70 -2.52 20.03
CA ALA A 43 -17.26 -2.46 19.83
C ALA A 43 -16.57 -3.81 20.19
N GLU A 44 -17.08 -4.54 21.17
CA GLU A 44 -16.56 -5.86 21.53
C GLU A 44 -16.87 -6.92 20.47
N HIS A 45 -18.06 -6.89 19.85
CA HIS A 45 -18.39 -7.76 18.73
C HIS A 45 -17.44 -7.53 17.55
N VAL A 46 -17.18 -6.27 17.19
CA VAL A 46 -16.22 -5.91 16.13
C VAL A 46 -14.80 -6.39 16.48
N ARG A 47 -14.33 -6.16 17.71
CA ARG A 47 -13.00 -6.64 18.15
C ARG A 47 -12.86 -8.15 18.08
N LYS A 48 -13.88 -8.88 18.54
CA LYS A 48 -13.89 -10.37 18.48
C LYS A 48 -13.85 -10.85 17.04
N GLY A 49 -14.66 -10.27 16.16
CA GLY A 49 -14.71 -10.60 14.74
C GLY A 49 -13.37 -10.35 14.05
N ALA A 50 -12.81 -9.16 14.21
CA ALA A 50 -11.52 -8.77 13.62
C ALA A 50 -10.37 -9.68 14.10
N MET A 51 -10.34 -10.01 15.40
CA MET A 51 -9.32 -10.91 15.95
C MET A 51 -9.50 -12.35 15.45
N ALA A 52 -10.75 -12.84 15.30
CA ALA A 52 -11.02 -14.15 14.75
C ALA A 52 -10.55 -14.27 13.30
N TYR A 53 -10.84 -13.24 12.49
CA TYR A 53 -10.35 -13.16 11.11
C TYR A 53 -8.82 -13.19 11.04
N LEU A 54 -8.11 -12.31 11.77
CA LEU A 54 -6.66 -12.26 11.73
C LEU A 54 -5.99 -13.57 12.19
N ARG A 55 -6.51 -14.19 13.23
CA ARG A 55 -5.98 -15.50 13.68
C ARG A 55 -6.05 -16.53 12.56
N GLN A 56 -7.16 -16.57 11.85
CA GLN A 56 -7.34 -17.52 10.76
C GLN A 56 -6.48 -17.14 9.54
N GLN A 57 -6.41 -15.86 9.20
CA GLN A 57 -5.56 -15.36 8.11
C GLN A 57 -4.09 -15.68 8.38
N TYR A 58 -3.56 -15.35 9.56
CA TYR A 58 -2.16 -15.61 9.90
C TYR A 58 -1.83 -17.10 9.95
N LYS A 59 -2.81 -17.97 10.27
CA LYS A 59 -2.64 -19.42 10.17
C LYS A 59 -2.44 -19.86 8.71
N VAL A 60 -3.28 -19.39 7.79
CA VAL A 60 -3.16 -19.73 6.36
C VAL A 60 -1.88 -19.17 5.78
N VAL A 61 -1.62 -17.87 6.01
CA VAL A 61 -0.41 -17.20 5.51
C VAL A 61 0.85 -17.83 6.12
N GLY A 62 0.83 -18.18 7.41
CA GLY A 62 1.95 -18.85 8.07
C GLY A 62 2.32 -20.18 7.43
N ILE A 63 1.33 -20.97 6.96
CA ILE A 63 1.60 -22.21 6.20
C ILE A 63 2.31 -21.87 4.87
N VAL A 64 1.83 -20.87 4.14
CA VAL A 64 2.46 -20.41 2.88
C VAL A 64 3.89 -19.95 3.13
N PHE A 65 4.13 -19.19 4.20
CA PHE A 65 5.46 -18.71 4.57
C PHE A 65 6.42 -19.84 4.91
N ILE A 66 5.97 -20.86 5.65
CA ILE A 66 6.79 -22.05 5.97
C ILE A 66 7.15 -22.79 4.68
N VAL A 67 6.19 -23.02 3.79
CA VAL A 67 6.43 -23.71 2.52
C VAL A 67 7.44 -22.93 1.66
N LEU A 68 7.25 -21.63 1.47
CA LEU A 68 8.17 -20.80 0.69
C LEU A 68 9.55 -20.71 1.33
N ALA A 69 9.63 -20.57 2.66
CA ALA A 69 10.92 -20.56 3.37
C ALA A 69 11.70 -21.87 3.20
N LEU A 70 11.00 -23.01 3.20
CA LEU A 70 11.63 -24.32 2.91
C LEU A 70 12.13 -24.41 1.46
N VAL A 71 11.38 -23.89 0.50
CA VAL A 71 11.80 -23.80 -0.91
C VAL A 71 13.07 -22.94 -1.02
N PHE A 72 13.06 -21.75 -0.40
CA PHE A 72 14.24 -20.88 -0.40
C PHE A 72 15.44 -21.49 0.33
N ALA A 73 15.21 -22.19 1.43
CA ALA A 73 16.26 -22.91 2.13
C ALA A 73 16.87 -24.01 1.24
N PHE A 74 16.04 -24.75 0.51
CA PHE A 74 16.52 -25.74 -0.46
C PHE A 74 17.34 -25.08 -1.57
N MET A 75 16.88 -23.97 -2.15
CA MET A 75 17.61 -23.22 -3.18
C MET A 75 18.94 -22.64 -2.65
N ALA A 76 18.96 -22.17 -1.40
CA ALA A 76 20.14 -21.55 -0.80
C ALA A 76 21.19 -22.59 -0.35
N TYR A 77 20.76 -23.65 0.33
CA TYR A 77 21.70 -24.59 0.98
C TYR A 77 21.98 -25.85 0.16
N ALA A 78 20.99 -26.37 -0.58
CA ALA A 78 21.17 -27.56 -1.39
C ALA A 78 21.64 -27.24 -2.82
N LEU A 79 20.95 -26.31 -3.51
CA LEU A 79 21.28 -25.90 -4.87
C LEU A 79 22.34 -24.80 -4.94
N LYS A 80 22.57 -24.06 -3.86
CA LYS A 80 23.53 -22.94 -3.75
C LYS A 80 23.33 -21.79 -4.75
N ILE A 81 22.14 -21.69 -5.34
CA ILE A 81 21.79 -20.65 -6.32
C ILE A 81 21.30 -19.34 -5.68
N GLN A 82 21.19 -19.29 -4.37
CA GLN A 82 20.75 -18.11 -3.62
C GLN A 82 21.66 -17.82 -2.41
N ASN A 83 21.54 -16.58 -1.91
CA ASN A 83 22.20 -16.20 -0.66
C ASN A 83 21.63 -16.99 0.54
N PRO A 84 22.46 -17.52 1.47
CA PRO A 84 22.00 -18.28 2.63
C PRO A 84 21.06 -17.52 3.58
N TRP A 85 21.05 -16.19 3.56
CA TRP A 85 20.20 -15.35 4.42
C TRP A 85 18.77 -15.18 3.89
N VAL A 86 18.50 -15.51 2.61
CA VAL A 86 17.20 -15.31 1.96
C VAL A 86 16.03 -15.94 2.74
N PRO A 87 16.10 -17.20 3.23
CA PRO A 87 14.96 -17.79 3.95
C PRO A 87 14.61 -17.02 5.23
N VAL A 88 15.64 -16.56 5.97
CA VAL A 88 15.44 -15.82 7.22
C VAL A 88 14.92 -14.41 6.94
N ALA A 89 15.51 -13.72 5.95
CA ALA A 89 15.08 -12.40 5.53
C ALA A 89 13.61 -12.40 5.09
N PHE A 90 13.21 -13.39 4.29
CA PHE A 90 11.82 -13.58 3.87
C PHE A 90 10.87 -13.71 5.08
N LEU A 91 11.21 -14.51 6.08
CA LEU A 91 10.39 -14.69 7.26
C LEU A 91 10.28 -13.42 8.11
N THR A 92 11.37 -12.67 8.31
CA THR A 92 11.35 -11.43 9.10
C THR A 92 10.53 -10.35 8.41
N GLY A 93 10.68 -10.15 7.10
CA GLY A 93 9.87 -9.18 6.36
C GLY A 93 8.38 -9.45 6.46
N GLY A 94 7.97 -10.71 6.33
CA GLY A 94 6.56 -11.10 6.53
C GLY A 94 6.08 -10.91 7.96
N PHE A 95 6.92 -11.21 8.94
CA PHE A 95 6.60 -11.01 10.36
C PHE A 95 6.37 -9.54 10.70
N PHE A 96 7.28 -8.64 10.34
CA PHE A 96 7.15 -7.21 10.65
C PHE A 96 6.00 -6.55 9.87
N SER A 97 5.77 -6.95 8.61
CA SER A 97 4.62 -6.52 7.82
C SER A 97 3.29 -6.94 8.47
N GLY A 98 3.17 -8.21 8.87
CA GLY A 98 2.00 -8.72 9.59
C GLY A 98 1.80 -8.04 10.94
N LEU A 99 2.89 -7.78 11.68
CA LEU A 99 2.86 -7.10 12.97
C LEU A 99 2.35 -5.65 12.84
N SER A 100 2.74 -4.93 11.77
CA SER A 100 2.25 -3.59 11.50
C SER A 100 0.73 -3.56 11.26
N GLY A 101 0.21 -4.48 10.46
CA GLY A 101 -1.23 -4.66 10.25
C GLY A 101 -1.99 -5.03 11.54
N PHE A 102 -1.41 -5.91 12.36
CA PHE A 102 -2.00 -6.29 13.65
C PHE A 102 -2.16 -5.10 14.61
N PHE A 103 -1.11 -4.30 14.78
CA PHE A 103 -1.19 -3.13 15.67
C PHE A 103 -2.14 -2.05 15.12
N GLY A 104 -2.18 -1.86 13.80
CA GLY A 104 -3.13 -0.96 13.15
C GLY A 104 -4.56 -1.36 13.45
N MET A 105 -4.95 -2.60 13.10
CA MET A 105 -6.28 -3.15 13.34
C MET A 105 -6.67 -3.10 14.83
N LYS A 106 -5.75 -3.51 15.72
CA LYS A 106 -6.01 -3.46 17.15
C LYS A 106 -6.30 -2.04 17.61
N THR A 107 -5.54 -1.04 17.14
CA THR A 107 -5.78 0.36 17.48
C THR A 107 -7.12 0.83 16.95
N ALA A 108 -7.45 0.55 15.69
CA ALA A 108 -8.69 1.00 15.06
C ALA A 108 -9.93 0.43 15.78
N THR A 109 -9.93 -0.87 16.10
CA THR A 109 -11.04 -1.51 16.82
C THR A 109 -11.24 -1.01 18.26
N TYR A 110 -10.21 -0.45 18.88
CA TYR A 110 -10.34 0.23 20.17
C TYR A 110 -10.69 1.70 20.04
N ALA A 111 -10.39 2.32 18.91
CA ALA A 111 -10.57 3.75 18.67
C ALA A 111 -12.00 4.10 18.25
N SER A 112 -12.67 3.28 17.42
CA SER A 112 -13.95 3.62 16.81
C SER A 112 -15.05 3.94 17.82
N GLY A 113 -15.31 3.08 18.83
CA GLY A 113 -16.27 3.38 19.88
C GLY A 113 -15.91 4.62 20.71
N ARG A 114 -14.60 4.83 20.98
CA ARG A 114 -14.11 6.02 21.70
C ARG A 114 -14.26 7.29 20.86
N THR A 115 -14.10 7.19 19.54
CA THR A 115 -14.34 8.29 18.60
C THR A 115 -15.83 8.66 18.59
N ALA A 116 -16.74 7.67 18.51
CA ALA A 116 -18.17 7.90 18.61
C ALA A 116 -18.57 8.59 19.92
N ASN A 117 -18.03 8.14 21.04
CA ASN A 117 -18.28 8.78 22.34
C ASN A 117 -17.68 10.19 22.42
N ALA A 118 -16.51 10.42 21.84
CA ALA A 118 -15.90 11.76 21.78
C ALA A 118 -16.72 12.71 20.89
N ALA A 119 -17.32 12.22 19.78
CA ALA A 119 -18.19 12.99 18.92
C ALA A 119 -19.49 13.46 19.62
N ARG A 120 -19.95 12.77 20.68
CA ARG A 120 -21.04 13.28 21.54
C ARG A 120 -20.69 14.61 22.20
N GLN A 121 -19.41 14.87 22.45
CA GLN A 121 -18.93 16.08 23.10
C GLN A 121 -18.54 17.19 22.12
N GLY A 122 -18.33 16.83 20.84
CA GLY A 122 -18.02 17.78 19.78
C GLY A 122 -17.25 17.15 18.62
N LEU A 123 -17.37 17.78 17.45
CA LEU A 123 -16.71 17.35 16.22
C LEU A 123 -15.18 17.36 16.33
N ASP A 124 -14.61 18.43 16.92
CA ASP A 124 -13.15 18.56 17.13
C ASP A 124 -12.60 17.42 18.01
N ARG A 125 -13.34 17.04 19.05
CA ARG A 125 -12.90 15.97 19.94
C ARG A 125 -12.95 14.61 19.25
N GLY A 126 -14.01 14.34 18.46
CA GLY A 126 -14.11 13.14 17.63
C GLY A 126 -12.96 13.04 16.63
N LEU A 127 -12.70 14.10 15.86
CA LEU A 127 -11.58 14.18 14.94
C LEU A 127 -10.23 13.91 15.62
N LYS A 128 -9.98 14.52 16.76
CA LYS A 128 -8.72 14.38 17.48
C LYS A 128 -8.47 12.95 17.95
N VAL A 129 -9.50 12.25 18.43
CA VAL A 129 -9.39 10.86 18.86
C VAL A 129 -9.14 9.96 17.65
N ALA A 130 -9.92 10.09 16.58
CA ALA A 130 -9.78 9.30 15.35
C ALA A 130 -8.41 9.52 14.68
N PHE A 131 -8.01 10.77 14.45
CA PHE A 131 -6.76 11.11 13.76
C PHE A 131 -5.51 10.67 14.54
N ARG A 132 -5.50 10.87 15.88
CA ARG A 132 -4.38 10.38 16.71
C ARG A 132 -4.31 8.86 16.74
N SER A 133 -5.44 8.18 16.65
CA SER A 133 -5.48 6.72 16.53
C SER A 133 -4.97 6.26 15.17
N GLY A 134 -5.31 6.96 14.09
CA GLY A 134 -4.70 6.75 12.77
C GLY A 134 -3.17 6.99 12.78
N ALA A 135 -2.71 8.01 13.54
CA ALA A 135 -1.28 8.29 13.68
C ALA A 135 -0.51 7.16 14.39
N VAL A 136 -1.15 6.37 15.26
CA VAL A 136 -0.52 5.14 15.81
C VAL A 136 -0.11 4.21 14.69
N MET A 137 -1.00 3.98 13.72
CA MET A 137 -0.71 3.10 12.61
C MET A 137 0.42 3.63 11.74
N GLY A 138 0.38 4.91 11.36
CA GLY A 138 1.44 5.52 10.57
C GLY A 138 2.81 5.39 11.21
N LEU A 139 2.90 5.67 12.51
CA LEU A 139 4.14 5.60 13.28
C LEU A 139 4.61 4.15 13.52
N VAL A 140 3.70 3.20 13.70
CA VAL A 140 4.05 1.76 13.80
C VAL A 140 4.65 1.27 12.49
N VAL A 141 4.04 1.60 11.35
CA VAL A 141 4.53 1.16 10.03
C VAL A 141 5.94 1.69 9.76
N VAL A 142 6.16 3.00 9.89
CA VAL A 142 7.49 3.59 9.62
C VAL A 142 8.51 3.20 10.70
N GLY A 143 8.09 3.05 11.94
CA GLY A 143 8.95 2.64 13.05
C GLY A 143 9.43 1.19 12.90
N LEU A 144 8.52 0.24 12.65
CA LEU A 144 8.87 -1.16 12.42
C LEU A 144 9.68 -1.33 11.14
N GLY A 145 9.36 -0.59 10.07
CA GLY A 145 10.12 -0.64 8.82
C GLY A 145 11.58 -0.22 8.99
N LEU A 146 11.83 0.92 9.64
CA LEU A 146 13.21 1.33 9.93
C LEU A 146 13.91 0.43 10.95
N LEU A 147 13.19 -0.16 11.89
CA LEU A 147 13.75 -1.11 12.83
C LEU A 147 14.29 -2.36 12.11
N ASP A 148 13.47 -2.94 11.22
CA ASP A 148 13.84 -4.13 10.45
C ASP A 148 15.05 -3.84 9.55
N ILE A 149 15.03 -2.72 8.82
CA ILE A 149 16.16 -2.24 8.01
C ILE A 149 17.44 -2.07 8.85
N ALA A 150 17.35 -1.43 10.01
CA ALA A 150 18.48 -1.18 10.88
C ALA A 150 19.07 -2.49 11.43
N ILE A 151 18.24 -3.43 11.85
CA ILE A 151 18.66 -4.75 12.35
C ILE A 151 19.40 -5.52 11.26
N TRP A 152 18.82 -5.61 10.05
CA TRP A 152 19.46 -6.32 8.94
C TRP A 152 20.75 -5.67 8.51
N PHE A 153 20.77 -4.34 8.38
CA PHE A 153 22.00 -3.64 8.03
C PHE A 153 23.12 -3.89 9.07
N PHE A 154 22.79 -3.88 10.36
CA PHE A 154 23.73 -4.14 11.44
C PHE A 154 24.26 -5.58 11.40
N ILE A 155 23.37 -6.57 11.27
CA ILE A 155 23.75 -7.99 11.21
C ILE A 155 24.66 -8.24 10.01
N LEU A 156 24.26 -7.84 8.82
CA LEU A 156 24.99 -8.11 7.59
C LEU A 156 26.31 -7.34 7.52
N SER A 157 26.38 -6.11 8.05
CA SER A 157 27.64 -5.36 8.16
C SER A 157 28.63 -5.99 9.13
N SER A 158 28.18 -6.81 10.07
CA SER A 158 29.05 -7.57 10.95
C SER A 158 29.60 -8.88 10.32
N VAL A 159 28.83 -9.43 9.37
CA VAL A 159 29.17 -10.66 8.64
C VAL A 159 30.06 -10.36 7.43
N TYR A 160 29.69 -9.38 6.62
CA TYR A 160 30.41 -8.99 5.39
C TYR A 160 31.26 -7.76 5.67
N GLN A 161 32.48 -7.98 6.12
CA GLN A 161 33.36 -6.90 6.65
C GLN A 161 34.30 -6.28 5.63
N GLU A 162 34.67 -6.98 4.55
CA GLU A 162 35.71 -6.59 3.61
C GLU A 162 35.34 -6.90 2.15
N GLY A 163 35.79 -6.03 1.24
CA GLY A 163 35.69 -6.17 -0.21
C GLY A 163 34.78 -5.15 -0.87
N ASN A 164 35.11 -4.77 -2.10
CA ASN A 164 34.32 -3.78 -2.90
C ASN A 164 32.88 -4.23 -3.18
N MET A 165 32.59 -5.53 -3.06
CA MET A 165 31.24 -6.10 -3.26
C MET A 165 30.45 -6.25 -1.96
N ALA A 166 31.03 -5.97 -0.78
CA ALA A 166 30.38 -6.21 0.51
C ALA A 166 29.05 -5.42 0.64
N LEU A 167 29.04 -4.13 0.34
CA LEU A 167 27.83 -3.30 0.42
C LEU A 167 26.78 -3.70 -0.60
N ILE A 168 27.17 -4.13 -1.80
CA ILE A 168 26.25 -4.63 -2.82
C ILE A 168 25.59 -5.92 -2.30
N THR A 169 26.38 -6.86 -1.76
CA THR A 169 25.85 -8.11 -1.19
C THR A 169 24.94 -7.84 0.02
N ILE A 170 25.29 -6.89 0.88
CA ILE A 170 24.45 -6.50 2.03
C ILE A 170 23.10 -5.97 1.54
N THR A 171 23.10 -4.98 0.64
CA THR A 171 21.87 -4.32 0.19
C THR A 171 20.98 -5.23 -0.62
N THR A 172 21.51 -6.08 -1.49
CA THR A 172 20.72 -7.06 -2.24
C THR A 172 20.19 -8.18 -1.35
N THR A 173 20.96 -8.61 -0.34
CA THR A 173 20.42 -9.54 0.67
C THR A 173 19.28 -8.91 1.45
N MET A 174 19.41 -7.65 1.85
CA MET A 174 18.33 -6.91 2.52
C MET A 174 17.08 -6.79 1.65
N LEU A 175 17.20 -6.61 0.33
CA LEU A 175 16.05 -6.59 -0.58
C LEU A 175 15.18 -7.84 -0.46
N THR A 176 15.76 -9.00 -0.12
CA THR A 176 14.99 -10.24 -0.07
C THR A 176 13.97 -10.30 1.05
N PHE A 177 14.13 -9.52 2.14
CA PHE A 177 13.06 -9.41 3.13
C PHE A 177 11.82 -8.67 2.56
N GLY A 178 12.03 -7.79 1.58
CA GLY A 178 10.95 -7.13 0.86
C GLY A 178 9.98 -8.12 0.23
N MET A 179 10.45 -9.27 -0.26
CA MET A 179 9.54 -10.32 -0.77
C MET A 179 8.63 -10.88 0.32
N GLY A 180 9.14 -11.08 1.53
CA GLY A 180 8.32 -11.50 2.67
C GLY A 180 7.25 -10.46 3.01
N ALA A 181 7.65 -9.19 3.07
CA ALA A 181 6.73 -8.07 3.30
C ALA A 181 5.67 -7.97 2.21
N SER A 182 6.05 -8.07 0.92
CA SER A 182 5.14 -8.03 -0.22
C SER A 182 4.16 -9.20 -0.23
N THR A 183 4.64 -10.41 0.10
CA THR A 183 3.79 -11.60 0.18
C THR A 183 2.74 -11.43 1.29
N GLN A 184 3.14 -11.01 2.48
CA GLN A 184 2.24 -10.74 3.59
C GLN A 184 1.23 -9.64 3.23
N ALA A 185 1.69 -8.55 2.62
CA ALA A 185 0.85 -7.44 2.19
C ALA A 185 -0.22 -7.88 1.18
N LEU A 186 0.16 -8.71 0.19
CA LEU A 186 -0.79 -9.19 -0.81
C LEU A 186 -1.89 -10.05 -0.18
N PHE A 187 -1.53 -11.03 0.65
CA PHE A 187 -2.51 -11.86 1.35
C PHE A 187 -3.41 -11.02 2.27
N ALA A 188 -2.84 -10.05 2.99
CA ALA A 188 -3.60 -9.16 3.87
C ALA A 188 -4.57 -8.28 3.07
N ARG A 189 -4.11 -7.68 1.97
CA ARG A 189 -4.93 -6.75 1.17
C ARG A 189 -5.99 -7.46 0.35
N VAL A 190 -5.65 -8.55 -0.33
CA VAL A 190 -6.62 -9.34 -1.11
C VAL A 190 -7.63 -10.02 -0.20
N GLY A 191 -7.18 -10.70 0.85
CA GLY A 191 -8.07 -11.38 1.80
C GLY A 191 -8.96 -10.40 2.56
N GLY A 192 -8.37 -9.30 3.08
CA GLY A 192 -9.10 -8.24 3.76
C GLY A 192 -10.13 -7.57 2.86
N GLY A 193 -9.74 -7.19 1.63
CA GLY A 193 -10.65 -6.55 0.67
C GLY A 193 -11.80 -7.47 0.23
N ILE A 194 -11.56 -8.77 0.01
CA ILE A 194 -12.63 -9.73 -0.28
C ILE A 194 -13.58 -9.85 0.92
N TYR A 195 -13.04 -9.90 2.13
CA TYR A 195 -13.84 -9.96 3.36
C TYR A 195 -14.76 -8.74 3.50
N THR A 196 -14.15 -7.53 3.46
CA THR A 196 -14.85 -6.26 3.63
C THR A 196 -15.96 -6.11 2.60
N LYS A 197 -15.64 -6.28 1.32
CA LYS A 197 -16.62 -6.03 0.27
C LYS A 197 -17.66 -7.14 0.11
N ALA A 198 -17.41 -8.34 0.60
CA ALA A 198 -18.46 -9.34 0.73
C ALA A 198 -19.49 -8.98 1.80
N ALA A 199 -19.05 -8.42 2.93
CA ALA A 199 -19.92 -7.97 4.01
C ALA A 199 -20.71 -6.73 3.61
N ASP A 200 -20.04 -5.71 3.08
CA ASP A 200 -20.59 -4.44 2.63
C ASP A 200 -21.66 -4.62 1.53
N VAL A 201 -21.33 -5.33 0.44
CA VAL A 201 -22.30 -5.66 -0.62
C VAL A 201 -23.49 -6.44 -0.07
N GLY A 202 -23.28 -7.37 0.86
CA GLY A 202 -24.34 -8.10 1.53
C GLY A 202 -25.24 -7.22 2.38
N ALA A 203 -24.65 -6.28 3.12
CA ALA A 203 -25.36 -5.30 3.93
C ALA A 203 -26.15 -4.34 3.07
N ASP A 204 -25.56 -3.82 2.01
CA ASP A 204 -26.16 -2.77 1.16
C ASP A 204 -27.29 -3.32 0.27
N LEU A 205 -27.03 -4.39 -0.48
CA LEU A 205 -28.05 -4.91 -1.40
C LEU A 205 -29.29 -5.42 -0.68
N VAL A 206 -29.14 -6.16 0.41
CA VAL A 206 -30.29 -6.72 1.10
C VAL A 206 -30.87 -5.72 2.11
N GLY A 207 -30.03 -5.02 2.85
CA GLY A 207 -30.47 -4.03 3.84
C GLY A 207 -31.10 -2.78 3.21
N LYS A 208 -30.30 -2.05 2.43
CA LYS A 208 -30.73 -0.74 1.89
C LYS A 208 -31.65 -0.85 0.68
N VAL A 209 -31.40 -1.81 -0.24
CA VAL A 209 -32.16 -1.90 -1.50
C VAL A 209 -33.41 -2.76 -1.38
N GLU A 210 -33.32 -3.94 -0.75
CA GLU A 210 -34.42 -4.90 -0.65
C GLU A 210 -35.31 -4.65 0.59
N ALA A 211 -34.71 -4.48 1.78
CA ALA A 211 -35.42 -4.33 3.04
C ALA A 211 -35.74 -2.87 3.41
N ASP A 212 -35.14 -1.90 2.72
CA ASP A 212 -35.32 -0.45 2.91
C ASP A 212 -35.02 0.00 4.36
N ILE A 213 -34.03 -0.63 5.00
CA ILE A 213 -33.52 -0.26 6.33
C ILE A 213 -32.31 0.66 6.21
N PRO A 214 -32.08 1.57 7.19
CA PRO A 214 -30.94 2.48 7.17
C PRO A 214 -29.60 1.77 7.11
N GLU A 215 -28.56 2.51 6.70
CA GLU A 215 -27.15 2.08 6.82
C GLU A 215 -26.80 1.89 8.30
N ASP A 216 -25.96 0.91 8.60
CA ASP A 216 -25.54 0.56 9.95
C ASP A 216 -26.67 0.16 10.92
N ASP A 217 -27.85 -0.15 10.43
CA ASP A 217 -28.96 -0.56 11.29
C ASP A 217 -28.67 -1.89 12.00
N GLN A 218 -28.88 -1.92 13.32
CA GLN A 218 -28.69 -3.12 14.13
C GLN A 218 -29.50 -4.34 13.69
N ARG A 219 -30.57 -4.16 12.92
CA ARG A 219 -31.41 -5.22 12.36
C ARG A 219 -30.73 -5.94 11.19
N ASN A 220 -29.72 -5.34 10.56
CA ASN A 220 -29.01 -5.95 9.47
C ASN A 220 -27.95 -6.94 9.99
N PRO A 221 -28.06 -8.26 9.66
CA PRO A 221 -27.10 -9.27 10.14
C PRO A 221 -25.66 -9.04 9.68
N ALA A 222 -25.44 -8.33 8.58
CA ALA A 222 -24.11 -8.12 8.01
C ALA A 222 -23.38 -6.89 8.59
N THR A 223 -24.04 -5.96 9.30
CA THR A 223 -23.43 -4.72 9.80
C THR A 223 -22.18 -4.94 10.65
N ILE A 224 -22.18 -5.92 11.57
CA ILE A 224 -20.96 -6.21 12.35
C ILE A 224 -19.86 -6.81 11.47
N ALA A 225 -20.20 -7.63 10.48
CA ALA A 225 -19.20 -8.16 9.54
C ALA A 225 -18.60 -7.07 8.68
N ASP A 226 -19.38 -6.07 8.28
CA ASP A 226 -18.96 -4.90 7.53
C ASP A 226 -17.97 -4.05 8.35
N ASN A 227 -18.34 -3.64 9.56
CA ASN A 227 -17.43 -2.95 10.49
C ASN A 227 -16.14 -3.72 10.81
N VAL A 228 -16.19 -5.05 10.87
CA VAL A 228 -14.98 -5.90 10.98
C VAL A 228 -14.14 -5.78 9.71
N GLY A 229 -14.80 -5.74 8.55
CA GLY A 229 -14.17 -5.62 7.25
C GLY A 229 -13.24 -4.43 7.14
N ASP A 230 -13.72 -3.23 7.45
CA ASP A 230 -12.94 -2.00 7.41
C ASP A 230 -11.65 -2.10 8.24
N ASN A 231 -11.75 -2.72 9.43
CA ASN A 231 -10.59 -2.90 10.30
C ASN A 231 -9.57 -3.91 9.73
N VAL A 232 -10.00 -4.95 9.05
CA VAL A 232 -9.09 -5.99 8.54
C VAL A 232 -8.65 -5.74 7.10
N GLY A 233 -9.50 -5.14 6.26
CA GLY A 233 -9.21 -4.80 4.87
C GLY A 233 -8.49 -3.47 4.74
N ASP A 234 -9.12 -2.40 5.22
CA ASP A 234 -8.63 -1.05 5.00
C ASP A 234 -7.60 -0.62 6.03
N VAL A 235 -7.60 -1.13 7.26
CA VAL A 235 -6.54 -0.81 8.23
C VAL A 235 -5.41 -1.84 8.18
N ALA A 236 -5.66 -3.11 8.48
CA ALA A 236 -4.59 -4.10 8.56
C ALA A 236 -3.94 -4.38 7.20
N GLY A 237 -4.75 -4.49 6.12
CA GLY A 237 -4.26 -4.71 4.76
C GLY A 237 -3.42 -3.55 4.25
N MET A 238 -3.87 -2.31 4.47
CA MET A 238 -3.14 -1.10 4.08
C MET A 238 -1.84 -0.93 4.87
N GLY A 239 -1.84 -1.25 6.17
CA GLY A 239 -0.62 -1.19 6.98
C GLY A 239 0.48 -2.11 6.49
N ALA A 240 0.11 -3.32 6.09
CA ALA A 240 1.05 -4.27 5.50
C ALA A 240 1.57 -3.79 4.13
N ASP A 241 0.69 -3.21 3.26
CA ASP A 241 1.05 -2.67 1.95
C ASP A 241 2.02 -1.48 2.07
N LEU A 242 1.71 -0.52 2.94
CA LEU A 242 2.56 0.66 3.10
C LEU A 242 3.87 0.37 3.85
N TYR A 243 3.88 -0.64 4.73
CA TYR A 243 5.13 -1.17 5.28
C TYR A 243 6.04 -1.69 4.16
N GLU A 244 5.50 -2.50 3.26
CA GLU A 244 6.22 -3.04 2.11
C GLU A 244 6.72 -1.94 1.18
N SER A 245 5.88 -0.95 0.85
CA SER A 245 6.25 0.18 -0.01
C SER A 245 7.39 1.01 0.59
N TYR A 246 7.34 1.26 1.90
CA TYR A 246 8.33 2.02 2.63
C TYR A 246 9.69 1.30 2.67
N CYS A 247 9.68 0.05 3.09
CA CYS A 247 10.91 -0.75 3.11
C CYS A 247 11.47 -0.99 1.70
N GLY A 248 10.61 -1.34 0.75
CA GLY A 248 11.01 -1.60 -0.63
C GLY A 248 11.68 -0.40 -1.30
N SER A 249 11.16 0.82 -1.09
CA SER A 249 11.78 2.04 -1.63
C SER A 249 13.15 2.33 -1.02
N ILE A 250 13.28 2.21 0.30
CA ILE A 250 14.56 2.44 0.99
C ILE A 250 15.61 1.42 0.56
N LEU A 251 15.24 0.14 0.50
CA LEU A 251 16.15 -0.94 0.17
C LEU A 251 16.59 -0.95 -1.29
N SER A 252 15.64 -0.75 -2.22
CA SER A 252 15.98 -0.65 -3.65
C SER A 252 16.89 0.54 -3.91
N THR A 253 16.62 1.68 -3.26
CA THR A 253 17.46 2.87 -3.38
C THR A 253 18.84 2.64 -2.77
N ALA A 254 18.94 1.96 -1.63
CA ALA A 254 20.22 1.59 -1.02
C ALA A 254 21.03 0.65 -1.93
N ALA A 255 20.37 -0.33 -2.56
CA ALA A 255 21.04 -1.25 -3.51
C ALA A 255 21.54 -0.49 -4.76
N LEU A 256 20.76 0.44 -5.29
CA LEU A 256 21.18 1.30 -6.42
C LEU A 256 22.30 2.25 -6.01
N GLY A 257 22.30 2.77 -4.77
CA GLY A 257 23.40 3.57 -4.23
C GLY A 257 24.70 2.78 -4.08
N ALA A 258 24.60 1.51 -3.69
CA ALA A 258 25.75 0.60 -3.59
C ALA A 258 26.41 0.36 -4.94
N THR A 259 25.65 0.29 -6.02
CA THR A 259 26.16 0.06 -7.38
C THR A 259 26.59 1.35 -8.08
N ALA A 260 25.81 2.44 -7.93
CA ALA A 260 26.14 3.73 -8.55
C ALA A 260 27.48 4.32 -8.08
N PHE A 261 27.86 4.07 -6.83
CA PHE A 261 29.09 4.57 -6.22
C PHE A 261 30.12 3.48 -5.90
N ALA A 262 30.06 2.33 -6.58
CA ALA A 262 30.93 1.18 -6.31
C ALA A 262 32.45 1.44 -6.44
N LEU A 263 32.84 2.44 -7.22
CA LEU A 263 34.26 2.82 -7.42
C LEU A 263 34.84 3.66 -6.28
N ASN A 264 34.00 4.19 -5.37
CA ASN A 264 34.40 5.03 -4.25
C ASN A 264 33.76 4.54 -2.96
N GLY A 265 34.49 3.73 -2.19
CA GLY A 265 33.94 3.02 -1.02
C GLY A 265 33.35 3.92 0.06
N ASP A 266 33.93 5.10 0.34
CA ASP A 266 33.36 6.05 1.30
C ASP A 266 32.06 6.66 0.78
N MET A 267 31.98 6.99 -0.51
CA MET A 267 30.80 7.50 -1.16
C MET A 267 29.71 6.41 -1.26
N GLN A 268 30.11 5.19 -1.57
CA GLN A 268 29.22 4.03 -1.63
C GLN A 268 28.44 3.84 -0.32
N LEU A 269 29.13 3.85 0.82
CA LEU A 269 28.48 3.70 2.12
C LEU A 269 27.52 4.86 2.41
N ARG A 270 27.92 6.10 2.09
CA ARG A 270 27.07 7.29 2.27
C ARG A 270 25.83 7.23 1.39
N ALA A 271 25.94 6.78 0.15
CA ALA A 271 24.82 6.60 -0.76
C ALA A 271 23.86 5.50 -0.29
N VAL A 272 24.39 4.41 0.29
CA VAL A 272 23.56 3.32 0.87
C VAL A 272 22.74 3.80 2.07
N ILE A 273 23.33 4.60 2.96
CA ILE A 273 22.64 5.05 4.17
C ILE A 273 21.74 6.29 3.94
N ALA A 274 21.95 7.04 2.87
CA ALA A 274 21.19 8.27 2.59
C ALA A 274 19.67 8.07 2.57
N PRO A 275 19.10 7.07 1.87
CA PRO A 275 17.66 6.83 1.90
C PRO A 275 17.14 6.48 3.31
N MET A 276 17.93 5.78 4.11
CA MET A 276 17.58 5.43 5.50
C MET A 276 17.53 6.68 6.39
N ILE A 277 18.45 7.63 6.19
CA ILE A 277 18.51 8.88 6.96
C ILE A 277 17.40 9.83 6.53
N ILE A 278 17.10 9.96 5.23
CA ILE A 278 15.97 10.75 4.73
C ILE A 278 14.66 10.23 5.35
N ALA A 279 14.48 8.92 5.35
CA ALA A 279 13.32 8.27 5.96
C ALA A 279 13.25 8.51 7.48
N ALA A 280 14.38 8.42 8.18
CA ALA A 280 14.47 8.66 9.63
C ALA A 280 14.11 10.12 9.99
N VAL A 281 14.63 11.09 9.26
CA VAL A 281 14.28 12.51 9.45
C VAL A 281 12.81 12.74 9.09
N GLY A 282 12.30 12.08 8.06
CA GLY A 282 10.88 12.11 7.69
C GLY A 282 9.94 11.74 8.84
N ILE A 283 10.33 10.81 9.72
CA ILE A 283 9.56 10.47 10.93
C ILE A 283 9.43 11.68 11.86
N PHE A 284 10.52 12.35 12.18
CA PHE A 284 10.49 13.52 13.08
C PHE A 284 9.63 14.64 12.49
N LEU A 285 9.73 14.87 11.17
CA LEU A 285 8.99 15.92 10.50
C LEU A 285 7.50 15.55 10.31
N SER A 286 7.18 14.27 10.15
CA SER A 286 5.81 13.77 10.18
C SER A 286 5.18 13.96 11.56
N LEU A 287 5.93 13.76 12.65
CA LEU A 287 5.45 14.03 14.01
C LEU A 287 5.08 15.51 14.20
N ILE A 288 5.88 16.43 13.67
CA ILE A 288 5.54 17.86 13.69
C ILE A 288 4.20 18.09 12.98
N GLY A 289 4.03 17.53 11.78
CA GLY A 289 2.78 17.62 11.02
C GLY A 289 1.58 17.06 11.77
N ILE A 290 1.72 15.91 12.43
CA ILE A 290 0.65 15.29 13.24
C ILE A 290 0.18 16.22 14.37
N PHE A 291 1.09 16.92 15.04
CA PHE A 291 0.73 17.87 16.10
C PHE A 291 0.10 19.18 15.58
N LEU A 292 0.30 19.52 14.30
CA LEU A 292 -0.29 20.70 13.67
C LEU A 292 -1.76 20.49 13.28
N VAL A 293 -2.22 19.25 13.12
CA VAL A 293 -3.61 18.96 12.76
C VAL A 293 -4.53 19.34 13.92
N ARG A 294 -5.32 20.40 13.71
CA ARG A 294 -6.29 20.94 14.67
C ARG A 294 -7.48 21.51 13.90
N THR A 295 -8.67 21.39 14.48
CA THR A 295 -9.89 22.01 13.93
C THR A 295 -10.65 22.74 15.04
N LYS A 296 -11.77 23.34 14.67
CA LYS A 296 -12.69 24.04 15.60
C LYS A 296 -14.08 23.41 15.51
N GLU A 297 -14.88 23.61 16.52
CA GLU A 297 -16.28 23.18 16.53
C GLU A 297 -17.05 23.90 15.38
N GLY A 298 -17.92 23.16 14.68
CA GLY A 298 -18.67 23.68 13.55
C GLY A 298 -17.86 23.90 12.27
N ALA A 299 -16.65 23.29 12.16
CA ALA A 299 -15.84 23.37 10.95
C ALA A 299 -16.57 22.74 9.75
N THR A 300 -16.48 23.40 8.61
CA THR A 300 -16.98 22.89 7.32
C THR A 300 -16.06 21.76 6.80
N MET A 301 -16.57 20.90 5.90
CA MET A 301 -15.79 19.86 5.22
C MET A 301 -14.48 20.42 4.62
N LYS A 302 -14.55 21.59 3.98
CA LYS A 302 -13.38 22.25 3.40
C LYS A 302 -12.35 22.66 4.45
N GLU A 303 -12.79 23.14 5.61
CA GLU A 303 -11.90 23.48 6.74
C GLU A 303 -11.27 22.23 7.35
N LEU A 304 -11.99 21.12 7.44
CA LEU A 304 -11.49 19.84 7.92
C LEU A 304 -10.42 19.27 6.98
N LEU A 305 -10.69 19.22 5.66
CA LEU A 305 -9.70 18.83 4.64
C LEU A 305 -8.45 19.71 4.67
N HIS A 306 -8.64 21.03 4.83
CA HIS A 306 -7.52 21.96 4.95
C HIS A 306 -6.67 21.70 6.20
N ALA A 307 -7.28 21.37 7.33
CA ALA A 307 -6.57 21.08 8.58
C ALA A 307 -5.70 19.80 8.46
N LEU A 308 -6.21 18.73 7.84
CA LEU A 308 -5.44 17.52 7.55
C LEU A 308 -4.35 17.77 6.52
N GLY A 309 -4.68 18.46 5.43
CA GLY A 309 -3.74 18.82 4.37
C GLY A 309 -2.62 19.75 4.84
N LEU A 310 -2.87 20.62 5.83
CA LEU A 310 -1.84 21.49 6.40
C LEU A 310 -0.72 20.66 7.05
N GLY A 311 -1.07 19.62 7.81
CA GLY A 311 -0.08 18.75 8.45
C GLY A 311 0.81 18.03 7.44
N THR A 312 0.22 17.44 6.39
CA THR A 312 0.96 16.73 5.34
C THR A 312 1.81 17.67 4.51
N ASN A 313 1.29 18.83 4.10
CA ASN A 313 2.02 19.81 3.30
C ASN A 313 3.18 20.44 4.06
N VAL A 314 3.00 20.79 5.34
CA VAL A 314 4.11 21.32 6.17
C VAL A 314 5.18 20.26 6.34
N SER A 315 4.83 19.01 6.59
CA SER A 315 5.80 17.90 6.66
C SER A 315 6.58 17.78 5.34
N ALA A 316 5.91 17.81 4.20
CA ALA A 316 6.55 17.73 2.89
C ALA A 316 7.54 18.88 2.64
N VAL A 317 7.16 20.12 2.97
CA VAL A 317 8.04 21.28 2.84
C VAL A 317 9.25 21.16 3.77
N LEU A 318 9.06 20.75 5.01
CA LEU A 318 10.17 20.56 5.96
C LEU A 318 11.12 19.45 5.50
N ILE A 319 10.60 18.36 4.94
CA ILE A 319 11.42 17.27 4.37
C ILE A 319 12.19 17.76 3.15
N ALA A 320 11.57 18.56 2.26
CA ALA A 320 12.25 19.17 1.13
C ALA A 320 13.45 20.01 1.58
N ILE A 321 13.29 20.87 2.61
CA ILE A 321 14.38 21.64 3.18
C ILE A 321 15.43 20.75 3.83
N ALA A 322 15.00 19.77 4.62
CA ALA A 322 15.92 18.85 5.31
C ALA A 322 16.75 18.01 4.35
N SER A 323 16.22 17.66 3.18
CA SER A 323 16.94 16.88 2.16
C SER A 323 18.21 17.59 1.67
N PHE A 324 18.19 18.91 1.49
CA PHE A 324 19.39 19.69 1.15
C PHE A 324 20.45 19.61 2.25
N ILE A 325 20.03 19.72 3.49
CA ILE A 325 20.93 19.67 4.65
C ILE A 325 21.53 18.26 4.80
N ILE A 326 20.71 17.23 4.70
CA ILE A 326 21.14 15.83 4.87
C ILE A 326 22.14 15.45 3.78
N LEU A 327 21.79 15.64 2.53
CA LEU A 327 22.63 15.23 1.39
C LEU A 327 23.93 16.04 1.31
N TYR A 328 23.89 17.33 1.69
CA TYR A 328 25.09 18.15 1.83
C TYR A 328 26.03 17.65 2.94
N LEU A 329 25.48 17.37 4.14
CA LEU A 329 26.25 16.87 5.27
C LEU A 329 26.82 15.45 5.04
N LEU A 330 26.10 14.60 4.29
CA LEU A 330 26.61 13.33 3.84
C LEU A 330 27.74 13.45 2.81
N GLY A 331 27.88 14.62 2.18
CA GLY A 331 28.91 14.89 1.19
C GLY A 331 28.81 14.00 -0.05
N ILE A 332 27.58 13.63 -0.46
CA ILE A 332 27.35 12.82 -1.65
C ILE A 332 27.58 13.70 -2.89
N GLU A 333 28.25 13.13 -3.88
CA GLU A 333 28.45 13.77 -5.17
C GLU A 333 27.08 14.14 -5.80
N ASN A 334 26.99 15.33 -6.38
CA ASN A 334 25.74 15.87 -6.89
C ASN A 334 24.56 15.93 -5.86
N TRP A 335 24.88 16.21 -4.59
CA TRP A 335 23.88 16.35 -3.52
C TRP A 335 22.73 17.29 -3.87
N LEU A 336 23.02 18.35 -4.64
CA LEU A 336 22.01 19.32 -5.10
C LEU A 336 20.98 18.66 -6.04
N GLY A 337 21.45 17.92 -7.04
CA GLY A 337 20.59 17.18 -7.97
C GLY A 337 19.76 16.12 -7.27
N LEU A 338 20.35 15.39 -6.31
CA LEU A 338 19.64 14.42 -5.49
C LEU A 338 18.58 15.09 -4.59
N SER A 339 18.84 16.29 -4.07
CA SER A 339 17.83 17.06 -3.32
C SER A 339 16.63 17.43 -4.19
N PHE A 340 16.87 17.84 -5.44
CA PHE A 340 15.79 18.06 -6.41
C PHE A 340 15.05 16.75 -6.78
N SER A 341 15.73 15.60 -6.75
CA SER A 341 15.06 14.31 -6.91
C SER A 341 14.09 14.03 -5.76
N VAL A 342 14.48 14.31 -4.49
CA VAL A 342 13.55 14.25 -3.34
C VAL A 342 12.34 15.12 -3.55
N ILE A 343 12.56 16.38 -3.96
CA ILE A 343 11.49 17.35 -4.20
C ILE A 343 10.55 16.87 -5.31
N SER A 344 11.10 16.29 -6.39
CA SER A 344 10.26 15.78 -7.48
C SER A 344 9.30 14.69 -7.01
N GLY A 345 9.75 13.78 -6.13
CA GLY A 345 8.93 12.77 -5.50
C GLY A 345 7.85 13.36 -4.58
N LEU A 346 8.22 14.30 -3.71
CA LEU A 346 7.29 15.00 -2.82
C LEU A 346 6.21 15.75 -3.59
N VAL A 347 6.59 16.53 -4.60
CA VAL A 347 5.66 17.28 -5.45
C VAL A 347 4.73 16.34 -6.22
N ALA A 348 5.27 15.25 -6.76
CA ALA A 348 4.46 14.24 -7.43
C ALA A 348 3.39 13.66 -6.49
N GLY A 349 3.75 13.34 -5.23
CA GLY A 349 2.80 12.86 -4.23
C GLY A 349 1.68 13.85 -3.94
N VAL A 350 2.03 15.13 -3.76
CA VAL A 350 1.05 16.21 -3.52
C VAL A 350 0.11 16.39 -4.72
N ILE A 351 0.63 16.44 -5.95
CA ILE A 351 -0.19 16.63 -7.15
C ILE A 351 -1.11 15.42 -7.39
N ILE A 352 -0.63 14.19 -7.19
CA ILE A 352 -1.45 12.99 -7.33
C ILE A 352 -2.58 13.00 -6.29
N GLY A 353 -2.27 13.36 -5.02
CA GLY A 353 -3.28 13.51 -3.98
C GLY A 353 -4.35 14.53 -4.36
N GLN A 354 -3.98 15.72 -4.83
CA GLN A 354 -4.91 16.76 -5.28
C GLN A 354 -5.72 16.32 -6.52
N ALA A 355 -5.09 15.62 -7.46
CA ALA A 355 -5.80 15.08 -8.62
C ALA A 355 -6.84 14.02 -8.20
N THR A 356 -6.48 13.15 -7.27
CA THR A 356 -7.42 12.16 -6.72
C THR A 356 -8.59 12.84 -6.02
N GLU A 357 -8.32 13.81 -5.15
CA GLU A 357 -9.36 14.62 -4.50
C GLU A 357 -10.30 15.29 -5.52
N TYR A 358 -9.75 15.89 -6.58
CA TYR A 358 -10.55 16.52 -7.62
C TYR A 358 -11.50 15.54 -8.32
N TYR A 359 -11.07 14.31 -8.59
CA TYR A 359 -11.90 13.32 -9.29
C TYR A 359 -12.84 12.53 -8.38
N THR A 360 -12.57 12.47 -7.07
CA THR A 360 -13.33 11.63 -6.14
C THR A 360 -14.23 12.41 -5.17
N SER A 361 -13.85 13.65 -4.80
CA SER A 361 -14.62 14.41 -3.81
C SER A 361 -15.92 14.99 -4.39
N GLN A 362 -16.98 14.94 -3.58
CA GLN A 362 -18.28 15.55 -3.90
C GLN A 362 -18.23 17.07 -4.10
N SER A 363 -17.16 17.74 -3.64
CA SER A 363 -16.97 19.17 -3.83
C SER A 363 -16.71 19.56 -5.28
N TYR A 364 -16.36 18.61 -6.15
CA TYR A 364 -15.92 18.88 -7.52
C TYR A 364 -16.85 18.27 -8.58
N ARG A 365 -16.82 18.88 -9.77
CA ARG A 365 -17.69 18.54 -10.90
C ARG A 365 -17.69 17.07 -11.34
N PRO A 366 -16.56 16.32 -11.33
CA PRO A 366 -16.59 14.92 -11.78
C PRO A 366 -17.61 14.08 -10.98
N THR A 367 -17.52 14.09 -9.66
CA THR A 367 -18.43 13.37 -8.75
C THR A 367 -19.85 13.88 -8.83
N GLN A 368 -20.04 15.22 -8.87
CA GLN A 368 -21.36 15.85 -9.04
C GLN A 368 -22.08 15.38 -10.33
N LYS A 369 -21.33 15.18 -11.42
CA LYS A 369 -21.89 14.68 -12.68
C LYS A 369 -22.27 13.20 -12.61
N ILE A 370 -21.58 12.40 -11.79
CA ILE A 370 -21.97 11.01 -11.54
C ILE A 370 -23.27 11.00 -10.74
N ALA A 371 -23.35 11.78 -9.66
CA ALA A 371 -24.58 11.91 -8.87
C ALA A 371 -25.77 12.40 -9.72
N ALA A 372 -25.57 13.42 -10.55
CA ALA A 372 -26.63 13.91 -11.46
C ALA A 372 -27.11 12.85 -12.46
N SER A 373 -26.24 11.93 -12.91
CA SER A 373 -26.62 10.87 -13.84
C SER A 373 -27.54 9.81 -13.21
N SER A 374 -27.67 9.78 -11.89
CA SER A 374 -28.58 8.89 -11.17
C SER A 374 -30.06 9.13 -11.49
N GLN A 375 -30.40 10.34 -11.92
CA GLN A 375 -31.75 10.67 -12.36
C GLN A 375 -32.23 9.90 -13.60
N THR A 376 -31.29 9.39 -14.39
CA THR A 376 -31.57 8.53 -15.57
C THR A 376 -31.43 7.03 -15.28
N GLY A 377 -30.92 6.66 -14.13
CA GLY A 377 -30.84 5.27 -13.64
C GLY A 377 -29.43 4.76 -13.40
N SER A 378 -29.33 3.52 -12.90
CA SER A 378 -28.07 2.92 -12.48
C SER A 378 -27.07 2.68 -13.63
N ALA A 379 -27.55 2.34 -14.84
CA ALA A 379 -26.67 2.13 -15.99
C ALA A 379 -25.86 3.38 -16.33
N THR A 380 -26.49 4.56 -16.31
CA THR A 380 -25.82 5.84 -16.57
C THR A 380 -24.84 6.24 -15.47
N VAL A 381 -25.13 5.89 -14.21
CA VAL A 381 -24.19 6.05 -13.08
C VAL A 381 -22.95 5.22 -13.31
N ILE A 382 -23.10 3.94 -13.68
CA ILE A 382 -21.98 3.04 -13.96
C ILE A 382 -21.13 3.57 -15.12
N ILE A 383 -21.75 3.88 -16.27
CA ILE A 383 -21.03 4.39 -17.44
C ILE A 383 -20.28 5.68 -17.12
N LYS A 384 -20.92 6.59 -16.37
CA LYS A 384 -20.31 7.88 -16.01
C LYS A 384 -19.12 7.72 -15.09
N GLY A 385 -19.21 6.84 -14.09
CA GLY A 385 -18.10 6.56 -13.18
C GLY A 385 -16.93 5.88 -13.88
N LEU A 386 -17.17 4.89 -14.74
CA LEU A 386 -16.10 4.27 -15.57
C LEU A 386 -15.40 5.33 -16.41
N GLY A 387 -16.14 6.18 -17.13
CA GLY A 387 -15.55 7.25 -17.93
C GLY A 387 -14.75 8.26 -17.11
N THR A 388 -15.26 8.64 -15.92
CA THR A 388 -14.56 9.54 -15.00
C THR A 388 -13.24 8.91 -14.50
N GLY A 389 -13.28 7.64 -14.08
CA GLY A 389 -12.10 6.92 -13.65
C GLY A 389 -11.04 6.78 -14.75
N MET A 390 -11.44 6.46 -15.99
CA MET A 390 -10.50 6.42 -17.12
C MET A 390 -9.82 7.77 -17.37
N ILE A 391 -10.57 8.88 -17.34
CA ILE A 391 -10.01 10.23 -17.53
C ILE A 391 -9.08 10.61 -16.36
N SER A 392 -9.38 10.17 -15.15
CA SER A 392 -8.60 10.49 -13.95
C SER A 392 -7.17 9.96 -13.98
N THR A 393 -6.87 8.97 -14.82
CA THR A 393 -5.51 8.41 -14.97
C THR A 393 -4.53 9.39 -15.59
N CYS A 394 -5.02 10.36 -16.35
CA CYS A 394 -4.19 11.28 -17.14
C CYS A 394 -3.19 12.05 -16.28
N ILE A 395 -3.66 12.70 -15.21
CA ILE A 395 -2.79 13.54 -14.36
C ILE A 395 -1.75 12.70 -13.61
N PRO A 396 -2.11 11.62 -12.87
CA PRO A 396 -1.14 10.79 -12.17
C PRO A 396 -0.07 10.19 -13.09
N VAL A 397 -0.46 9.70 -14.29
CA VAL A 397 0.50 9.12 -15.24
C VAL A 397 1.49 10.17 -15.74
N LEU A 398 1.00 11.35 -16.13
CA LEU A 398 1.89 12.46 -16.57
C LEU A 398 2.81 12.92 -15.44
N VAL A 399 2.29 13.08 -14.23
CA VAL A 399 3.07 13.54 -13.07
C VAL A 399 4.18 12.56 -12.73
N ILE A 400 3.87 11.25 -12.67
CA ILE A 400 4.89 10.22 -12.42
C ILE A 400 5.92 10.18 -13.54
N SER A 401 5.50 10.29 -14.81
CA SER A 401 6.43 10.33 -15.94
C SER A 401 7.39 11.51 -15.85
N VAL A 402 6.88 12.69 -15.51
CA VAL A 402 7.72 13.89 -15.30
C VAL A 402 8.63 13.70 -14.09
N ALA A 403 8.13 13.15 -12.98
CA ALA A 403 8.94 12.92 -11.78
C ALA A 403 10.10 11.93 -12.06
N ILE A 404 9.86 10.86 -12.82
CA ILE A 404 10.89 9.92 -13.25
C ILE A 404 11.97 10.64 -14.07
N LEU A 405 11.57 11.41 -15.09
CA LEU A 405 12.51 12.10 -15.94
C LEU A 405 13.31 13.16 -15.19
N LEU A 406 12.64 13.98 -14.37
CA LEU A 406 13.30 15.02 -13.57
C LEU A 406 14.27 14.44 -12.55
N SER A 407 13.85 13.42 -11.79
CA SER A 407 14.73 12.80 -10.80
C SER A 407 15.93 12.11 -11.43
N TYR A 408 15.76 11.46 -12.59
CA TYR A 408 16.84 10.87 -13.37
C TYR A 408 17.86 11.95 -13.83
N LEU A 409 17.36 13.00 -14.48
CA LEU A 409 18.21 14.07 -15.02
C LEU A 409 18.91 14.88 -13.93
N CYS A 410 18.21 15.21 -12.85
CA CYS A 410 18.80 15.92 -11.73
C CYS A 410 19.94 15.12 -11.08
N ALA A 411 19.72 13.83 -10.86
CA ALA A 411 20.68 12.97 -10.19
C ALA A 411 21.94 12.69 -11.02
N ASN A 412 21.82 12.64 -12.37
CA ASN A 412 22.96 12.41 -13.25
C ASN A 412 23.62 13.71 -13.79
N GLY A 413 23.23 14.90 -13.28
CA GLY A 413 23.78 16.18 -13.70
C GLY A 413 23.35 16.62 -15.10
N PHE A 414 22.16 16.18 -15.55
CA PHE A 414 21.61 16.43 -16.90
C PHE A 414 22.42 15.79 -18.03
N ASP A 415 23.18 14.75 -17.71
CA ASP A 415 23.90 13.96 -18.73
C ASP A 415 22.95 12.99 -19.44
N MET A 416 22.74 13.21 -20.73
CA MET A 416 21.89 12.36 -21.58
C MET A 416 22.71 11.34 -22.41
N SER A 417 23.99 11.16 -22.09
CA SER A 417 24.90 10.32 -22.89
C SER A 417 24.59 8.82 -22.80
N MET A 418 23.72 8.38 -21.89
CA MET A 418 23.40 6.96 -21.62
C MET A 418 24.65 6.13 -21.31
N GLN A 419 25.71 6.74 -20.79
CA GLN A 419 26.89 6.04 -20.29
C GLN A 419 26.56 5.32 -18.97
N ALA A 420 27.29 4.27 -18.65
CA ALA A 420 27.05 3.41 -17.50
C ALA A 420 26.89 4.17 -16.18
N ASN A 421 27.78 5.12 -15.91
CA ASN A 421 27.74 5.94 -14.68
C ASN A 421 26.50 6.85 -14.66
N SER A 422 26.19 7.48 -15.80
CA SER A 422 25.02 8.35 -15.95
C SER A 422 23.72 7.57 -15.67
N ILE A 423 23.59 6.36 -16.20
CA ILE A 423 22.41 5.51 -15.98
C ILE A 423 22.29 5.14 -14.50
N SER A 424 23.36 4.66 -13.87
CA SER A 424 23.32 4.21 -12.48
C SER A 424 22.99 5.37 -11.51
N HIS A 425 23.57 6.56 -11.71
CA HIS A 425 23.24 7.75 -10.91
C HIS A 425 21.79 8.21 -11.15
N GLY A 426 21.32 8.18 -12.39
CA GLY A 426 19.93 8.53 -12.72
C GLY A 426 18.92 7.59 -12.08
N LEU A 427 19.16 6.27 -12.10
CA LEU A 427 18.31 5.26 -11.45
C LEU A 427 18.32 5.43 -9.92
N TYR A 428 19.49 5.72 -9.33
CA TYR A 428 19.58 6.06 -7.91
C TYR A 428 18.74 7.30 -7.59
N GLY A 429 18.73 8.33 -8.45
CA GLY A 429 17.88 9.52 -8.30
C GLY A 429 16.39 9.20 -8.30
N ILE A 430 15.93 8.26 -9.14
CA ILE A 430 14.53 7.80 -9.13
C ILE A 430 14.21 7.10 -7.80
N GLY A 431 15.11 6.27 -7.29
CA GLY A 431 14.96 5.66 -5.96
C GLY A 431 14.87 6.72 -4.86
N ILE A 432 15.75 7.71 -4.88
CA ILE A 432 15.72 8.84 -3.93
C ILE A 432 14.40 9.62 -4.01
N ALA A 433 13.81 9.80 -5.20
CA ALA A 433 12.49 10.41 -5.36
C ALA A 433 11.38 9.56 -4.72
N ALA A 434 11.43 8.23 -4.87
CA ALA A 434 10.50 7.31 -4.21
C ALA A 434 10.59 7.42 -2.68
N VAL A 435 11.80 7.42 -2.12
CA VAL A 435 12.04 7.61 -0.68
C VAL A 435 11.58 9.00 -0.24
N GLY A 436 11.83 10.03 -1.03
CA GLY A 436 11.35 11.40 -0.79
C GLY A 436 9.83 11.43 -0.65
N MET A 437 9.11 10.85 -1.60
CA MET A 437 7.65 10.75 -1.54
C MET A 437 7.19 10.03 -0.27
N LEU A 438 7.76 8.86 0.03
CA LEU A 438 7.39 8.02 1.19
C LEU A 438 7.91 8.54 2.54
N SER A 439 8.76 9.55 2.57
CA SER A 439 9.25 10.15 3.81
C SER A 439 8.14 10.87 4.61
N THR A 440 7.02 11.24 3.97
CA THR A 440 5.81 11.76 4.62
C THR A 440 4.88 10.65 5.14
N LEU A 441 5.21 9.36 4.96
CA LEU A 441 4.30 8.25 5.21
C LEU A 441 3.72 8.23 6.63
N GLY A 442 4.50 8.65 7.63
CA GLY A 442 4.04 8.68 9.03
C GLY A 442 2.77 9.50 9.23
N ILE A 443 2.66 10.64 8.57
CA ILE A 443 1.45 11.48 8.62
C ILE A 443 0.43 11.11 7.54
N THR A 444 0.88 10.75 6.34
CA THR A 444 -0.03 10.38 5.25
C THR A 444 -0.86 9.15 5.63
N LEU A 445 -0.23 8.14 6.23
CA LEU A 445 -0.94 6.96 6.71
C LEU A 445 -1.83 7.27 7.93
N ALA A 446 -1.49 8.29 8.72
CA ALA A 446 -2.37 8.74 9.80
C ALA A 446 -3.69 9.32 9.26
N THR A 447 -3.64 10.06 8.14
CA THR A 447 -4.85 10.59 7.47
C THR A 447 -5.64 9.51 6.75
N ASP A 448 -4.99 8.47 6.29
CA ASP A 448 -5.64 7.35 5.59
C ASP A 448 -6.33 6.40 6.60
N ALA A 449 -5.63 5.95 7.63
CA ALA A 449 -6.17 5.10 8.68
C ALA A 449 -7.26 5.77 9.55
N TYR A 450 -7.36 7.09 9.51
CA TYR A 450 -8.44 7.85 10.12
C TYR A 450 -9.81 7.47 9.54
N GLY A 451 -9.91 7.25 8.22
CA GLY A 451 -11.17 6.97 7.51
C GLY A 451 -11.94 5.78 8.10
N PRO A 452 -11.39 4.56 8.11
CA PRO A 452 -12.06 3.39 8.67
C PRO A 452 -12.41 3.52 10.17
N ILE A 453 -11.62 4.30 10.94
CA ILE A 453 -11.94 4.57 12.34
C ILE A 453 -13.18 5.46 12.46
N ALA A 454 -13.31 6.46 11.59
CA ALA A 454 -14.44 7.39 11.57
C ALA A 454 -15.72 6.70 11.09
N ASP A 455 -15.62 5.88 10.05
CA ASP A 455 -16.71 5.08 9.51
C ASP A 455 -17.28 4.13 10.57
N ASN A 456 -16.44 3.28 11.15
CA ASN A 456 -16.83 2.42 12.27
C ASN A 456 -17.35 3.18 13.50
N ALA A 457 -16.96 4.44 13.71
CA ALA A 457 -17.54 5.28 14.76
C ALA A 457 -18.98 5.69 14.40
N GLY A 458 -19.26 5.93 13.12
CA GLY A 458 -20.61 6.14 12.58
C GLY A 458 -21.49 4.92 12.82
N GLY A 459 -21.02 3.73 12.44
CA GLY A 459 -21.73 2.49 12.67
C GLY A 459 -22.01 2.21 14.14
N ASN A 460 -21.03 2.47 15.03
CA ASN A 460 -21.24 2.34 16.47
C ASN A 460 -22.28 3.35 17.00
N ALA A 461 -22.28 4.59 16.49
CA ALA A 461 -23.23 5.63 16.89
C ALA A 461 -24.66 5.27 16.47
N GLU A 462 -24.86 4.77 15.25
CA GLU A 462 -26.16 4.34 14.72
C GLU A 462 -26.69 3.12 15.49
N MET A 463 -25.93 2.04 15.56
CA MET A 463 -26.32 0.83 16.30
C MET A 463 -26.58 1.09 17.79
N SER A 464 -25.93 2.11 18.37
CA SER A 464 -26.12 2.49 19.78
C SER A 464 -27.24 3.51 19.99
N GLU A 465 -27.91 3.96 18.93
CA GLU A 465 -29.01 4.92 19.00
C GLU A 465 -28.64 6.22 19.72
N LEU A 466 -27.46 6.82 19.39
CA LEU A 466 -26.93 8.00 20.07
C LEU A 466 -27.68 9.30 19.69
N GLY A 467 -28.57 9.27 18.70
CA GLY A 467 -29.36 10.39 18.24
C GLY A 467 -28.74 11.14 17.05
N GLU A 468 -29.60 11.89 16.34
CA GLU A 468 -29.28 12.53 15.06
C GLU A 468 -28.09 13.49 15.11
N GLU A 469 -27.93 14.24 16.21
CA GLU A 469 -26.82 15.21 16.34
C GLU A 469 -25.46 14.50 16.35
N VAL A 470 -25.35 13.36 17.05
CA VAL A 470 -24.12 12.58 17.10
C VAL A 470 -23.88 11.92 15.76
N ARG A 471 -24.92 11.35 15.15
CA ARG A 471 -24.84 10.76 13.82
C ARG A 471 -24.37 11.78 12.78
N HIS A 472 -24.93 12.98 12.77
CA HIS A 472 -24.48 14.04 11.86
C HIS A 472 -22.99 14.39 12.03
N ARG A 473 -22.46 14.38 13.27
CA ARG A 473 -21.04 14.62 13.52
C ARG A 473 -20.18 13.46 13.04
N THR A 474 -20.59 12.21 13.28
CA THR A 474 -19.86 11.03 12.79
C THR A 474 -19.92 10.90 11.28
N ASP A 475 -21.04 11.23 10.63
CA ASP A 475 -21.15 11.27 9.16
C ASP A 475 -20.23 12.33 8.54
N ALA A 476 -20.07 13.48 9.19
CA ALA A 476 -19.12 14.50 8.75
C ALA A 476 -17.64 14.01 8.88
N LEU A 477 -17.34 13.24 9.92
CA LEU A 477 -16.03 12.62 10.08
C LEU A 477 -15.78 11.52 9.05
N ASP A 478 -16.80 10.71 8.75
CA ASP A 478 -16.74 9.64 7.76
C ASP A 478 -16.58 10.19 6.33
N ALA A 479 -17.37 11.20 5.94
CA ALA A 479 -17.22 11.86 4.63
C ALA A 479 -15.82 12.49 4.43
N LEU A 480 -15.22 13.02 5.49
CA LEU A 480 -13.82 13.45 5.48
C LEU A 480 -12.89 12.25 5.27
N GLY A 481 -13.15 11.13 5.98
CA GLY A 481 -12.40 9.89 5.90
C GLY A 481 -12.36 9.29 4.49
N ASN A 482 -13.49 9.26 3.80
CA ASN A 482 -13.56 8.74 2.43
C ASN A 482 -12.71 9.55 1.44
N THR A 483 -12.71 10.87 1.59
CA THR A 483 -11.88 11.74 0.74
C THR A 483 -10.39 11.55 1.04
N THR A 484 -10.01 11.45 2.31
CA THR A 484 -8.60 11.25 2.69
C THR A 484 -8.10 9.86 2.35
N ALA A 485 -8.93 8.83 2.51
CA ALA A 485 -8.59 7.46 2.11
C ALA A 485 -8.39 7.34 0.59
N ALA A 486 -9.22 8.00 -0.23
CA ALA A 486 -9.00 8.05 -1.67
C ALA A 486 -7.66 8.72 -2.02
N THR A 487 -7.34 9.84 -1.36
CA THR A 487 -6.07 10.56 -1.53
C THR A 487 -4.87 9.71 -1.11
N GLY A 488 -4.96 8.99 0.01
CA GLY A 488 -3.94 8.07 0.50
C GLY A 488 -3.70 6.90 -0.46
N LYS A 489 -4.75 6.34 -1.05
CA LYS A 489 -4.65 5.30 -2.09
C LYS A 489 -3.94 5.84 -3.35
N GLY A 490 -4.25 7.06 -3.79
CA GLY A 490 -3.55 7.71 -4.91
C GLY A 490 -2.05 7.89 -4.63
N PHE A 491 -1.70 8.34 -3.43
CA PHE A 491 -0.32 8.45 -2.97
C PHE A 491 0.39 7.09 -2.94
N ALA A 492 -0.25 6.05 -2.40
CA ALA A 492 0.30 4.69 -2.35
C ALA A 492 0.59 4.14 -3.75
N ILE A 493 -0.34 4.33 -4.71
CA ILE A 493 -0.20 3.89 -6.09
C ILE A 493 0.94 4.65 -6.80
N GLY A 494 1.04 5.97 -6.59
CA GLY A 494 2.12 6.79 -7.17
C GLY A 494 3.50 6.40 -6.62
N SER A 495 3.63 6.22 -5.31
CA SER A 495 4.90 5.79 -4.69
C SER A 495 5.32 4.39 -5.14
N ALA A 496 4.36 3.49 -5.37
CA ALA A 496 4.65 2.16 -5.90
C ALA A 496 5.20 2.18 -7.31
N ALA A 497 4.78 3.11 -8.17
CA ALA A 497 5.31 3.24 -9.52
C ALA A 497 6.79 3.63 -9.51
N LEU A 498 7.18 4.60 -8.67
CA LEU A 498 8.60 4.97 -8.50
C LEU A 498 9.42 3.84 -7.88
N THR A 499 8.89 3.18 -6.84
CA THR A 499 9.55 2.05 -6.18
C THR A 499 9.72 0.87 -7.13
N ALA A 500 8.72 0.54 -7.93
CA ALA A 500 8.78 -0.58 -8.88
C ALA A 500 9.86 -0.37 -9.96
N LEU A 501 10.08 0.87 -10.40
CA LEU A 501 11.16 1.19 -11.33
C LEU A 501 12.54 1.02 -10.68
N ALA A 502 12.69 1.44 -9.41
CA ALA A 502 13.91 1.19 -8.65
C ALA A 502 14.15 -0.33 -8.43
N LEU A 503 13.10 -1.10 -8.16
CA LEU A 503 13.18 -2.56 -8.04
C LEU A 503 13.52 -3.25 -9.37
N LEU A 504 13.00 -2.76 -10.50
CA LEU A 504 13.37 -3.26 -11.83
C LEU A 504 14.87 -3.09 -12.08
N ALA A 505 15.42 -1.93 -11.74
CA ALA A 505 16.86 -1.70 -11.84
C ALA A 505 17.64 -2.62 -10.88
N SER A 506 17.16 -2.81 -9.65
CA SER A 506 17.75 -3.73 -8.68
C SER A 506 17.72 -5.20 -9.14
N TYR A 507 16.72 -5.60 -9.95
CA TYR A 507 16.68 -6.93 -10.55
C TYR A 507 17.88 -7.19 -11.48
N VAL A 508 18.27 -6.20 -12.29
CA VAL A 508 19.46 -6.33 -13.16
C VAL A 508 20.73 -6.51 -12.34
N GLU A 509 20.85 -5.78 -11.22
CA GLU A 509 22.00 -5.92 -10.32
C GLU A 509 22.04 -7.30 -9.64
N GLU A 510 20.89 -7.86 -9.25
CA GLU A 510 20.83 -9.21 -8.70
C GLU A 510 21.18 -10.28 -9.74
N ILE A 511 20.79 -10.11 -11.00
CA ILE A 511 21.22 -10.98 -12.11
C ILE A 511 22.76 -10.94 -12.23
N LYS A 512 23.38 -9.76 -12.15
CA LYS A 512 24.83 -9.59 -12.16
C LYS A 512 25.51 -10.43 -11.07
N ILE A 513 25.00 -10.34 -9.83
CA ILE A 513 25.51 -11.10 -8.69
C ILE A 513 25.33 -12.60 -8.90
N ALA A 514 24.16 -13.02 -9.37
CA ALA A 514 23.87 -14.42 -9.64
C ALA A 514 24.78 -15.01 -10.73
N MET A 515 25.05 -14.25 -11.80
CA MET A 515 25.99 -14.65 -12.84
C MET A 515 27.44 -14.71 -12.34
N ALA A 516 27.86 -13.71 -11.53
CA ALA A 516 29.20 -13.70 -10.95
C ALA A 516 29.41 -14.94 -10.05
N ARG A 517 28.45 -15.29 -9.22
CA ARG A 517 28.46 -16.52 -8.41
C ARG A 517 28.52 -17.77 -9.26
N ALA A 518 27.77 -17.83 -10.36
CA ALA A 518 27.81 -18.96 -11.27
C ALA A 518 29.17 -19.11 -11.97
N VAL A 519 29.88 -18.00 -12.24
CA VAL A 519 31.25 -18.02 -12.77
C VAL A 519 32.23 -18.58 -11.72
N GLU A 520 32.11 -18.23 -10.44
CA GLU A 520 32.90 -18.81 -9.34
C GLU A 520 32.70 -20.32 -9.22
N GLU A 521 31.51 -20.82 -9.58
CA GLU A 521 31.21 -22.27 -9.64
C GLU A 521 31.64 -22.94 -10.94
N GLY A 522 32.36 -22.21 -11.83
CA GLY A 522 32.95 -22.74 -13.06
C GLY A 522 32.09 -22.65 -14.30
N ARG A 523 30.97 -21.91 -14.28
CA ARG A 523 30.17 -21.60 -15.49
C ARG A 523 30.82 -20.47 -16.28
N HIS A 524 30.72 -20.54 -17.60
CA HIS A 524 31.21 -19.49 -18.49
C HIS A 524 30.06 -18.95 -19.33
N PHE A 525 29.93 -17.62 -19.36
CA PHE A 525 28.96 -16.94 -20.21
C PHE A 525 29.67 -16.38 -21.44
N MET A 526 29.08 -16.58 -22.62
CA MET A 526 29.60 -16.10 -23.87
C MET A 526 28.64 -15.07 -24.49
N ASP A 527 29.18 -13.94 -24.95
CA ASP A 527 28.39 -12.95 -25.68
C ASP A 527 28.03 -13.46 -27.11
N ALA A 528 27.26 -12.68 -27.84
CA ALA A 528 26.84 -12.99 -29.20
C ALA A 528 28.02 -13.08 -30.20
N ALA A 529 29.19 -12.51 -29.86
CA ALA A 529 30.41 -12.57 -30.63
C ALA A 529 31.31 -13.75 -30.23
N GLY A 530 30.88 -14.60 -29.28
CA GLY A 530 31.66 -15.74 -28.76
C GLY A 530 32.79 -15.35 -27.82
N GLN A 531 32.79 -14.12 -27.28
CA GLN A 531 33.74 -13.67 -26.28
C GLN A 531 33.23 -13.98 -24.85
N THR A 532 34.14 -14.28 -23.94
CA THR A 532 33.81 -14.53 -22.55
C THR A 532 33.26 -13.25 -21.90
N PHE A 533 32.04 -13.31 -21.42
CA PHE A 533 31.41 -12.22 -20.66
C PHE A 533 31.78 -12.31 -19.20
N ASP A 534 32.40 -11.26 -18.64
CA ASP A 534 32.76 -11.16 -17.22
C ASP A 534 31.71 -10.35 -16.45
N PRO A 535 30.77 -11.02 -15.73
CA PRO A 535 29.70 -10.31 -15.03
C PRO A 535 30.20 -9.36 -13.95
N SER A 536 31.39 -9.60 -13.37
CA SER A 536 31.94 -8.78 -12.25
C SER A 536 32.40 -7.40 -12.71
N LYS A 537 32.75 -7.25 -13.98
CA LYS A 537 33.23 -6.01 -14.60
C LYS A 537 32.20 -5.33 -15.48
N ALA A 538 31.15 -6.08 -15.86
CA ALA A 538 30.14 -5.61 -16.76
C ALA A 538 29.30 -4.47 -16.16
N THR A 539 29.00 -3.48 -16.97
CA THR A 539 28.14 -2.35 -16.63
C THR A 539 26.67 -2.67 -16.95
N MET A 540 25.74 -1.81 -16.50
CA MET A 540 24.32 -1.94 -16.83
C MET A 540 24.08 -2.03 -18.36
N PRO A 541 24.65 -1.15 -19.22
CA PRO A 541 24.53 -1.29 -20.68
C PRO A 541 25.06 -2.62 -21.19
N ASP A 542 26.21 -3.13 -20.69
CA ASP A 542 26.77 -4.41 -21.13
C ASP A 542 25.79 -5.57 -20.83
N PHE A 543 25.09 -5.54 -19.70
CA PHE A 543 24.03 -6.51 -19.40
C PHE A 543 22.82 -6.38 -20.32
N MET A 544 22.41 -5.14 -20.63
CA MET A 544 21.29 -4.89 -21.55
C MET A 544 21.62 -5.41 -22.95
N ASP A 545 22.86 -5.23 -23.40
CA ASP A 545 23.35 -5.74 -24.70
C ASP A 545 23.50 -7.26 -24.68
N PHE A 546 24.07 -7.83 -23.61
CA PHE A 546 24.22 -9.27 -23.46
C PHE A 546 22.89 -10.02 -23.57
N PHE A 547 21.86 -9.55 -22.86
CA PHE A 547 20.52 -10.14 -22.89
C PHE A 547 19.65 -9.63 -24.04
N GLN A 548 20.18 -8.74 -24.89
CA GLN A 548 19.44 -8.11 -26.01
C GLN A 548 18.13 -7.49 -25.56
N VAL A 549 18.16 -6.70 -24.47
CA VAL A 549 16.96 -6.07 -23.90
C VAL A 549 16.54 -4.88 -24.76
N THR A 550 15.91 -5.16 -25.86
CA THR A 550 15.36 -4.17 -26.80
C THR A 550 13.90 -4.49 -27.10
N LEU A 551 13.12 -3.50 -27.49
CA LEU A 551 11.72 -3.69 -27.89
C LEU A 551 11.58 -4.59 -29.14
N MET A 552 12.65 -4.74 -29.91
CA MET A 552 12.66 -5.64 -31.09
C MET A 552 12.89 -7.11 -30.71
N ASN A 553 13.32 -7.38 -29.47
CA ASN A 553 13.44 -8.74 -28.98
C ASN A 553 12.06 -9.33 -28.64
N PRO A 554 11.62 -10.41 -29.30
CA PRO A 554 10.31 -11.01 -29.05
C PRO A 554 10.10 -11.43 -27.59
N LYS A 555 11.16 -11.84 -26.87
CA LYS A 555 11.07 -12.24 -25.47
C LYS A 555 10.68 -11.06 -24.58
N VAL A 556 11.23 -9.86 -24.84
CA VAL A 556 10.85 -8.61 -24.11
C VAL A 556 9.40 -8.26 -24.42
N LEU A 557 9.00 -8.29 -25.69
CA LEU A 557 7.65 -7.92 -26.09
C LEU A 557 6.60 -8.90 -25.54
N VAL A 558 6.86 -10.20 -25.61
CA VAL A 558 5.97 -11.24 -25.05
C VAL A 558 5.92 -11.10 -23.52
N GLY A 559 7.05 -10.86 -22.85
CA GLY A 559 7.10 -10.56 -21.44
C GLY A 559 6.20 -9.38 -21.07
N ALA A 560 6.28 -8.26 -21.82
CA ALA A 560 5.46 -7.07 -21.60
C ALA A 560 3.95 -7.36 -21.77
N PHE A 561 3.56 -8.13 -22.75
CA PHE A 561 2.17 -8.56 -22.92
C PHE A 561 1.69 -9.44 -21.75
N ILE A 562 2.53 -10.37 -21.29
CA ILE A 562 2.20 -11.20 -20.11
C ILE A 562 2.08 -10.34 -18.86
N GLY A 563 2.95 -9.34 -18.68
CA GLY A 563 2.88 -8.41 -17.53
C GLY A 563 1.61 -7.57 -17.53
N ALA A 564 1.25 -7.00 -18.68
CA ALA A 564 0.00 -6.27 -18.84
C ALA A 564 -1.23 -7.18 -18.61
N MET A 565 -1.24 -8.37 -19.22
CA MET A 565 -2.28 -9.37 -19.01
C MET A 565 -2.40 -9.76 -17.54
N ALA A 566 -1.28 -9.94 -16.82
CA ALA A 566 -1.28 -10.33 -15.41
C ALA A 566 -2.04 -9.34 -14.54
N ALA A 567 -1.91 -8.03 -14.78
CA ALA A 567 -2.64 -7.00 -14.05
C ALA A 567 -4.17 -7.13 -14.26
N PHE A 568 -4.60 -7.30 -15.50
CA PHE A 568 -6.03 -7.51 -15.82
C PHE A 568 -6.58 -8.84 -15.29
N LEU A 569 -5.82 -9.92 -15.45
CA LEU A 569 -6.20 -11.24 -14.95
C LEU A 569 -6.36 -11.22 -13.42
N PHE A 570 -5.42 -10.59 -12.72
CA PHE A 570 -5.47 -10.44 -11.28
C PHE A 570 -6.73 -9.67 -10.85
N CYS A 571 -7.04 -8.55 -11.51
CA CYS A 571 -8.27 -7.80 -11.24
C CYS A 571 -9.53 -8.63 -11.50
N GLY A 572 -9.59 -9.34 -12.62
CA GLY A 572 -10.73 -10.20 -12.93
C GLY A 572 -10.95 -11.30 -11.89
N LEU A 573 -9.86 -11.89 -11.40
CA LEU A 573 -9.91 -12.92 -10.35
C LEU A 573 -10.37 -12.33 -9.00
N THR A 574 -9.83 -11.18 -8.59
CA THR A 574 -10.19 -10.54 -7.31
C THR A 574 -11.61 -10.00 -7.32
N MET A 575 -12.06 -9.38 -8.42
CA MET A 575 -13.46 -8.96 -8.59
C MET A 575 -14.42 -10.14 -8.56
N GLY A 576 -14.11 -11.21 -9.29
CA GLY A 576 -14.90 -12.43 -9.28
C GLY A 576 -14.95 -13.09 -7.88
N ALA A 577 -13.85 -13.02 -7.14
CA ALA A 577 -13.77 -13.49 -5.75
C ALA A 577 -14.70 -12.70 -4.82
N VAL A 578 -14.69 -11.36 -4.91
CA VAL A 578 -15.63 -10.50 -4.17
C VAL A 578 -17.07 -10.84 -4.52
N GLY A 579 -17.40 -10.99 -5.81
CA GLY A 579 -18.76 -11.33 -6.26
C GLY A 579 -19.26 -12.66 -5.68
N ARG A 580 -18.43 -13.72 -5.67
CA ARG A 580 -18.80 -15.01 -5.08
C ARG A 580 -18.96 -14.95 -3.55
N ALA A 581 -18.08 -14.20 -2.88
CA ALA A 581 -18.15 -14.03 -1.44
C ALA A 581 -19.40 -13.20 -1.04
N ALA A 582 -19.69 -12.13 -1.79
CA ALA A 582 -20.86 -11.30 -1.61
C ALA A 582 -22.17 -12.08 -1.82
N GLN A 583 -22.22 -12.94 -2.84
CA GLN A 583 -23.39 -13.80 -3.05
C GLN A 583 -23.69 -14.65 -1.82
N SER A 584 -22.68 -15.27 -1.22
CA SER A 584 -22.86 -16.09 -0.01
C SER A 584 -23.36 -15.24 1.18
N MET A 585 -22.95 -13.99 1.28
CA MET A 585 -23.40 -13.06 2.31
C MET A 585 -24.87 -12.63 2.07
N VAL A 586 -25.21 -12.25 0.84
CA VAL A 586 -26.58 -11.91 0.43
C VAL A 586 -27.58 -13.05 0.76
N GLU A 587 -27.18 -14.29 0.44
CA GLU A 587 -27.99 -15.47 0.74
C GLU A 587 -28.21 -15.66 2.26
N GLU A 588 -27.18 -15.43 3.07
CA GLU A 588 -27.27 -15.54 4.53
C GLU A 588 -28.14 -14.42 5.14
N VAL A 589 -27.98 -13.16 4.70
CA VAL A 589 -28.79 -12.05 5.20
C VAL A 589 -30.28 -12.28 4.87
N ARG A 590 -30.59 -12.68 3.62
CA ARG A 590 -31.96 -13.06 3.22
C ARG A 590 -32.49 -14.24 4.05
N ARG A 591 -31.67 -15.25 4.32
CA ARG A 591 -32.06 -16.38 5.16
C ARG A 591 -32.45 -15.91 6.56
N GLN A 592 -31.63 -15.07 7.20
CA GLN A 592 -31.91 -14.57 8.55
C GLN A 592 -33.20 -13.72 8.58
N PHE A 593 -33.42 -12.83 7.63
CA PHE A 593 -34.65 -12.05 7.56
C PHE A 593 -35.90 -12.91 7.38
N LYS A 594 -35.78 -14.04 6.69
CA LYS A 594 -36.89 -14.99 6.49
C LYS A 594 -37.15 -15.90 7.70
N GLU A 595 -36.09 -16.41 8.32
CA GLU A 595 -36.17 -17.47 9.33
C GLU A 595 -36.27 -16.93 10.74
N ILE A 596 -35.60 -15.83 11.07
CA ILE A 596 -35.61 -15.23 12.40
C ILE A 596 -36.74 -14.19 12.47
N LYS A 597 -37.90 -14.64 12.96
CA LYS A 597 -39.08 -13.78 13.10
C LYS A 597 -38.81 -12.63 14.07
N GLY A 598 -39.16 -11.40 13.65
CA GLY A 598 -39.03 -10.21 14.48
C GLY A 598 -37.72 -9.45 14.31
N ILE A 599 -36.81 -9.85 13.42
CA ILE A 599 -35.60 -9.06 13.12
C ILE A 599 -36.00 -7.69 12.55
N LEU A 600 -36.79 -7.65 11.50
CA LEU A 600 -37.18 -6.38 10.82
C LEU A 600 -37.97 -5.45 11.73
N GLU A 601 -38.69 -6.00 12.72
CA GLU A 601 -39.41 -5.22 13.74
C GLU A 601 -38.53 -4.85 14.94
N GLY A 602 -37.25 -5.19 14.94
CA GLY A 602 -36.31 -4.90 16.04
C GLY A 602 -36.58 -5.71 17.33
N LYS A 603 -37.35 -6.83 17.24
CA LYS A 603 -37.70 -7.68 18.39
C LYS A 603 -36.79 -8.89 18.59
N ALA A 604 -35.98 -9.20 17.59
CA ALA A 604 -35.00 -10.30 17.63
C ALA A 604 -33.64 -9.81 17.18
N THR A 605 -32.57 -10.35 17.79
CA THR A 605 -31.19 -10.01 17.45
C THR A 605 -30.72 -10.91 16.30
N PRO A 606 -30.08 -10.34 15.27
CA PRO A 606 -29.45 -11.10 14.19
C PRO A 606 -28.30 -11.97 14.69
N ASP A 607 -27.99 -13.03 13.95
CA ASP A 607 -26.77 -13.82 14.14
C ASP A 607 -25.58 -13.16 13.39
N TYR A 608 -25.00 -12.12 13.97
CA TYR A 608 -23.84 -11.43 13.42
C TYR A 608 -22.61 -12.35 13.27
N GLY A 609 -22.44 -13.30 14.21
CA GLY A 609 -21.31 -14.22 14.19
C GLY A 609 -21.26 -15.08 12.94
N ARG A 610 -22.42 -15.48 12.43
CA ARG A 610 -22.53 -16.27 11.21
C ARG A 610 -22.06 -15.49 9.96
N CYS A 611 -22.41 -14.20 9.87
CA CYS A 611 -21.94 -13.34 8.77
C CYS A 611 -20.42 -13.16 8.81
N VAL A 612 -19.83 -12.92 9.98
CA VAL A 612 -18.36 -12.85 10.17
C VAL A 612 -17.67 -14.15 9.75
N GLU A 613 -18.25 -15.31 10.11
CA GLU A 613 -17.71 -16.62 9.73
C GLU A 613 -17.72 -16.83 8.21
N ILE A 614 -18.83 -16.49 7.54
CA ILE A 614 -18.99 -16.64 6.09
C ILE A 614 -17.98 -15.75 5.34
N SER A 615 -17.89 -14.46 5.69
CA SER A 615 -16.90 -13.56 5.08
C SER A 615 -15.47 -14.04 5.30
N THR A 616 -15.14 -14.49 6.53
CA THR A 616 -13.81 -15.03 6.85
C THR A 616 -13.46 -16.23 5.97
N ARG A 617 -14.37 -17.19 5.89
CA ARG A 617 -14.14 -18.44 5.14
C ARG A 617 -14.04 -18.19 3.64
N SER A 618 -14.90 -17.34 3.11
CA SER A 618 -14.90 -16.96 1.69
C SER A 618 -13.62 -16.22 1.32
N ALA A 619 -13.23 -15.21 2.10
CA ALA A 619 -12.00 -14.44 1.86
C ALA A 619 -10.76 -15.34 1.81
N GLN A 620 -10.64 -16.29 2.74
CA GLN A 620 -9.48 -17.18 2.81
C GLN A 620 -9.40 -18.17 1.64
N ARG A 621 -10.52 -18.65 1.17
CA ARG A 621 -10.57 -19.53 0.01
C ARG A 621 -10.25 -18.77 -1.28
N GLU A 622 -10.84 -17.60 -1.44
CA GLU A 622 -10.79 -16.83 -2.68
C GLU A 622 -9.46 -16.08 -2.88
N MET A 623 -8.73 -15.73 -1.79
CA MET A 623 -7.44 -15.02 -1.91
C MET A 623 -6.30 -15.90 -2.43
N ILE A 624 -6.42 -17.24 -2.38
CA ILE A 624 -5.31 -18.16 -2.69
C ILE A 624 -4.88 -18.03 -4.16
N ILE A 625 -5.83 -18.14 -5.09
CA ILE A 625 -5.53 -18.17 -6.52
C ILE A 625 -4.88 -16.86 -7.01
N PRO A 626 -5.44 -15.65 -6.73
CA PRO A 626 -4.79 -14.41 -7.13
C PRO A 626 -3.39 -14.25 -6.54
N SER A 627 -3.20 -14.65 -5.28
CA SER A 627 -1.91 -14.49 -4.59
C SER A 627 -0.85 -15.45 -5.14
N LEU A 628 -1.20 -16.70 -5.41
CA LEU A 628 -0.27 -17.67 -6.03
C LEU A 628 0.10 -17.27 -7.45
N LEU A 629 -0.84 -16.71 -8.22
CA LEU A 629 -0.60 -16.23 -9.57
C LEU A 629 0.45 -15.13 -9.62
N ALA A 630 0.40 -14.19 -8.68
CA ALA A 630 1.37 -13.11 -8.54
C ALA A 630 2.82 -13.62 -8.31
N ILE A 631 2.96 -14.75 -7.63
CA ILE A 631 4.26 -15.40 -7.38
C ILE A 631 4.67 -16.29 -8.58
N ALA A 632 3.74 -17.03 -9.16
CA ALA A 632 4.05 -18.01 -10.20
C ALA A 632 4.44 -17.37 -11.54
N ILE A 633 3.78 -16.28 -11.95
CA ILE A 633 4.03 -15.66 -13.26
C ILE A 633 5.49 -15.25 -13.44
N PRO A 634 6.14 -14.46 -12.55
CA PRO A 634 7.52 -14.06 -12.76
C PRO A 634 8.50 -15.24 -12.76
N ILE A 635 8.23 -16.29 -11.98
CA ILE A 635 9.04 -17.52 -11.97
C ILE A 635 8.96 -18.22 -13.31
N VAL A 636 7.75 -18.46 -13.83
CA VAL A 636 7.55 -19.13 -15.11
C VAL A 636 8.18 -18.34 -16.25
N VAL A 637 7.97 -17.03 -16.29
CA VAL A 637 8.55 -16.15 -17.30
C VAL A 637 10.08 -16.15 -17.22
N GLY A 638 10.65 -16.12 -15.99
CA GLY A 638 12.10 -16.20 -15.80
C GLY A 638 12.72 -17.50 -16.33
N VAL A 639 12.08 -18.64 -16.08
CA VAL A 639 12.55 -19.94 -16.55
C VAL A 639 12.37 -20.11 -18.07
N VAL A 640 11.25 -19.63 -18.64
CA VAL A 640 10.90 -19.88 -20.04
C VAL A 640 11.48 -18.82 -20.99
N LEU A 641 11.41 -17.55 -20.62
CA LEU A 641 11.84 -16.42 -21.46
C LEU A 641 13.16 -15.80 -21.03
N GLY A 642 13.69 -16.17 -19.86
CA GLY A 642 14.94 -15.65 -19.31
C GLY A 642 14.82 -14.19 -18.86
N VAL A 643 15.99 -13.56 -18.65
CA VAL A 643 16.10 -12.19 -18.12
C VAL A 643 15.37 -11.16 -18.98
N ALA A 644 15.53 -11.23 -20.29
CA ALA A 644 14.86 -10.32 -21.22
C ALA A 644 13.32 -10.39 -21.11
N GLY A 645 12.77 -11.60 -20.94
CA GLY A 645 11.34 -11.80 -20.74
C GLY A 645 10.85 -11.23 -19.40
N VAL A 646 11.63 -11.39 -18.34
CA VAL A 646 11.29 -10.82 -17.01
C VAL A 646 11.31 -9.30 -17.03
N LEU A 647 12.29 -8.67 -17.69
CA LEU A 647 12.34 -7.22 -17.83
C LEU A 647 11.11 -6.71 -18.60
N GLY A 648 10.72 -7.39 -19.66
CA GLY A 648 9.47 -7.10 -20.37
C GLY A 648 8.25 -7.24 -19.45
N LEU A 649 8.16 -8.36 -18.69
CA LEU A 649 7.09 -8.61 -17.73
C LEU A 649 6.93 -7.46 -16.71
N LEU A 650 8.03 -7.02 -16.12
CA LEU A 650 8.03 -5.97 -15.11
C LEU A 650 7.59 -4.62 -15.69
N VAL A 651 8.06 -4.26 -16.87
CA VAL A 651 7.62 -3.03 -17.58
C VAL A 651 6.14 -3.10 -17.94
N GLY A 652 5.66 -4.23 -18.46
CA GLY A 652 4.26 -4.43 -18.81
C GLY A 652 3.33 -4.39 -17.60
N SER A 653 3.71 -5.06 -16.51
CA SER A 653 2.94 -5.05 -15.27
C SER A 653 2.93 -3.68 -14.61
N LEU A 654 4.04 -2.94 -14.62
CA LEU A 654 4.13 -1.60 -14.07
C LEU A 654 3.23 -0.64 -14.84
N SER A 655 3.35 -0.57 -16.16
CA SER A 655 2.59 0.38 -16.99
C SER A 655 1.08 0.13 -16.95
N ALA A 656 0.66 -1.11 -17.19
CA ALA A 656 -0.75 -1.48 -17.16
C ALA A 656 -1.32 -1.46 -15.74
N GLY A 657 -0.60 -2.04 -14.77
CA GLY A 657 -1.05 -2.13 -13.38
C GLY A 657 -1.18 -0.78 -12.69
N PHE A 658 -0.21 0.13 -12.90
CA PHE A 658 -0.29 1.49 -12.35
C PHE A 658 -1.50 2.24 -12.90
N THR A 659 -1.69 2.23 -14.22
CA THR A 659 -2.80 2.94 -14.87
C THR A 659 -4.15 2.36 -14.43
N LEU A 660 -4.25 1.02 -14.36
CA LEU A 660 -5.46 0.32 -13.95
C LEU A 660 -5.77 0.57 -12.46
N ALA A 661 -4.75 0.60 -11.60
CA ALA A 661 -4.92 0.88 -10.17
C ALA A 661 -5.48 2.29 -9.94
N VAL A 662 -4.93 3.31 -10.61
CA VAL A 662 -5.45 4.69 -10.56
C VAL A 662 -6.89 4.76 -11.05
N PHE A 663 -7.17 4.13 -12.19
CA PHE A 663 -8.53 4.06 -12.76
C PHE A 663 -9.52 3.48 -11.75
N MET A 664 -9.20 2.33 -11.19
CA MET A 664 -10.11 1.60 -10.28
C MET A 664 -10.31 2.36 -8.96
N ALA A 665 -9.24 2.84 -8.34
CA ALA A 665 -9.33 3.59 -7.08
C ALA A 665 -10.17 4.87 -7.24
N ASN A 666 -9.95 5.64 -8.31
CA ASN A 666 -10.65 6.90 -8.54
C ASN A 666 -12.10 6.68 -8.99
N ALA A 667 -12.39 5.68 -9.82
CA ALA A 667 -13.76 5.35 -10.20
C ALA A 667 -14.59 4.94 -8.99
N GLY A 668 -14.06 4.02 -8.16
CA GLY A 668 -14.73 3.56 -6.96
C GLY A 668 -14.98 4.68 -5.95
N GLY A 669 -13.96 5.49 -5.65
CA GLY A 669 -14.11 6.63 -4.74
C GLY A 669 -15.10 7.71 -5.24
N ALA A 670 -15.18 7.90 -6.56
CA ALA A 670 -16.13 8.84 -7.15
C ALA A 670 -17.58 8.34 -7.07
N TRP A 671 -17.84 7.03 -7.22
CA TRP A 671 -19.17 6.45 -7.04
C TRP A 671 -19.65 6.54 -5.59
N ASP A 672 -18.79 6.20 -4.64
CA ASP A 672 -19.09 6.27 -3.22
C ASP A 672 -19.48 7.70 -2.79
N ASN A 673 -18.63 8.68 -3.12
CA ASN A 673 -18.93 10.08 -2.82
C ASN A 673 -20.13 10.62 -3.62
N ALA A 674 -20.48 10.07 -4.78
CA ALA A 674 -21.71 10.40 -5.49
C ALA A 674 -22.94 9.86 -4.76
N LYS A 675 -22.87 8.66 -4.13
CA LYS A 675 -23.91 8.10 -3.25
C LYS A 675 -24.12 9.02 -2.05
N LYS A 676 -23.04 9.37 -1.33
CA LYS A 676 -23.12 10.26 -0.17
C LYS A 676 -23.69 11.63 -0.51
N MET A 677 -23.34 12.19 -1.66
CA MET A 677 -23.94 13.45 -2.13
C MET A 677 -25.47 13.36 -2.30
N VAL A 678 -25.98 12.22 -2.77
CA VAL A 678 -27.44 12.01 -2.87
C VAL A 678 -28.04 11.83 -1.48
N GLU A 679 -27.38 11.11 -0.59
CA GLU A 679 -27.84 10.90 0.81
C GLU A 679 -27.96 12.20 1.61
N GLU A 680 -27.14 13.20 1.31
CA GLU A 680 -27.22 14.56 1.88
C GLU A 680 -28.43 15.39 1.42
N GLY A 681 -29.31 14.79 0.61
CA GLY A 681 -30.57 15.42 0.17
C GLY A 681 -30.58 15.91 -1.29
N ASN A 682 -29.46 15.78 -2.04
CA ASN A 682 -29.41 16.09 -3.44
C ASN A 682 -30.20 15.05 -4.27
N PHE A 683 -30.81 15.47 -5.39
CA PHE A 683 -31.50 14.59 -6.35
C PHE A 683 -32.57 13.68 -5.73
N GLY A 684 -33.20 14.11 -4.63
CA GLY A 684 -34.30 13.41 -3.98
C GLY A 684 -33.95 12.74 -2.64
N GLY A 685 -32.67 12.70 -2.25
CA GLY A 685 -32.21 12.23 -0.94
C GLY A 685 -32.32 10.72 -0.72
N LYS A 686 -32.12 10.29 0.53
CA LYS A 686 -32.23 8.90 0.95
C LYS A 686 -33.56 8.26 0.58
N GLY A 687 -33.56 7.00 0.12
CA GLY A 687 -34.74 6.23 -0.29
C GLY A 687 -35.25 6.55 -1.70
N SER A 688 -34.76 7.61 -2.37
CA SER A 688 -35.18 7.96 -3.73
C SER A 688 -34.67 6.97 -4.79
N ALA A 689 -35.27 7.03 -6.00
CA ALA A 689 -34.77 6.25 -7.14
C ALA A 689 -33.31 6.59 -7.49
N SER A 690 -32.92 7.87 -7.35
CA SER A 690 -31.55 8.33 -7.53
C SER A 690 -30.60 7.72 -6.49
N HIS A 691 -31.04 7.65 -5.22
CA HIS A 691 -30.26 6.98 -4.17
C HIS A 691 -30.03 5.50 -4.50
N LYS A 692 -31.08 4.76 -4.84
CA LYS A 692 -30.95 3.34 -5.25
C LYS A 692 -30.04 3.16 -6.46
N ALA A 693 -30.06 4.07 -7.42
CA ALA A 693 -29.18 4.05 -8.58
C ALA A 693 -27.70 4.30 -8.20
N THR A 694 -27.43 5.20 -7.26
CA THR A 694 -26.06 5.46 -6.77
C THR A 694 -25.54 4.35 -5.89
N ILE A 695 -26.36 3.68 -5.07
CA ILE A 695 -25.96 2.44 -4.34
C ILE A 695 -25.48 1.38 -5.32
N VAL A 696 -26.18 1.15 -6.43
CA VAL A 696 -25.73 0.18 -7.44
C VAL A 696 -24.38 0.58 -8.03
N GLY A 697 -24.14 1.88 -8.26
CA GLY A 697 -22.85 2.38 -8.72
C GLY A 697 -21.73 2.16 -7.72
N ASP A 698 -22.00 2.42 -6.45
CA ASP A 698 -21.06 2.21 -5.34
C ASP A 698 -20.73 0.72 -5.16
N THR A 699 -21.73 -0.15 -5.16
CA THR A 699 -21.54 -1.62 -5.12
C THR A 699 -20.63 -2.14 -6.24
N VAL A 700 -20.68 -1.54 -7.45
CA VAL A 700 -19.74 -1.85 -8.54
C VAL A 700 -18.35 -1.28 -8.25
N GLY A 701 -18.29 -0.11 -7.62
CA GLY A 701 -17.08 0.61 -7.28
C GLY A 701 -16.29 0.01 -6.11
N ASP A 702 -16.97 -0.65 -5.19
CA ASP A 702 -16.37 -1.22 -3.98
C ASP A 702 -15.23 -2.22 -4.26
N PRO A 703 -15.40 -3.26 -5.09
CA PRO A 703 -14.28 -4.13 -5.48
C PRO A 703 -13.15 -3.35 -6.16
N PHE A 704 -13.45 -2.25 -6.85
CA PHE A 704 -12.46 -1.42 -7.51
C PHE A 704 -11.58 -0.67 -6.52
N LYS A 705 -12.21 0.08 -5.59
CA LYS A 705 -11.48 1.00 -4.69
C LYS A 705 -10.81 0.29 -3.51
N ASP A 706 -11.35 -0.84 -3.04
CA ASP A 706 -10.93 -1.43 -1.76
C ASP A 706 -10.31 -2.84 -1.90
N THR A 707 -10.46 -3.52 -3.05
CA THR A 707 -9.87 -4.84 -3.27
C THR A 707 -8.89 -4.83 -4.44
N SER A 708 -9.36 -4.71 -5.67
CA SER A 708 -8.54 -4.90 -6.86
C SER A 708 -7.56 -3.75 -7.09
N GLY A 709 -8.01 -2.49 -7.02
CA GLY A 709 -7.18 -1.32 -7.25
C GLY A 709 -5.95 -1.26 -6.33
N PRO A 710 -6.13 -1.24 -5.00
CA PRO A 710 -5.00 -1.23 -4.06
C PRO A 710 -4.13 -2.48 -4.15
N SER A 711 -4.69 -3.66 -4.46
CA SER A 711 -3.91 -4.90 -4.58
C SER A 711 -3.00 -4.95 -5.81
N LEU A 712 -3.34 -4.20 -6.88
CA LEU A 712 -2.44 -4.02 -8.04
C LEU A 712 -1.13 -3.35 -7.68
N ASN A 713 -1.17 -2.40 -6.77
CA ASN A 713 -0.02 -1.73 -6.21
C ASN A 713 0.99 -2.73 -5.62
N ILE A 714 0.48 -3.71 -4.86
CA ILE A 714 1.28 -4.78 -4.27
C ILE A 714 1.72 -5.78 -5.36
N LEU A 715 0.83 -6.13 -6.29
CA LEU A 715 1.15 -7.06 -7.38
C LEU A 715 2.39 -6.63 -8.15
N ILE A 716 2.47 -5.35 -8.56
CA ILE A 716 3.58 -4.80 -9.33
C ILE A 716 4.90 -4.96 -8.57
N LYS A 717 4.91 -4.62 -7.29
CA LYS A 717 6.10 -4.72 -6.43
C LYS A 717 6.46 -6.17 -6.12
N LEU A 718 5.48 -7.01 -5.81
CA LEU A 718 5.70 -8.42 -5.53
C LEU A 718 6.29 -9.15 -6.74
N MET A 719 5.81 -8.89 -7.96
CA MET A 719 6.39 -9.49 -9.16
C MET A 719 7.86 -9.10 -9.33
N SER A 720 8.21 -7.85 -9.03
CA SER A 720 9.61 -7.40 -9.03
C SER A 720 10.43 -8.09 -7.95
N MET A 721 9.92 -8.18 -6.72
CA MET A 721 10.59 -8.83 -5.60
C MET A 721 10.78 -10.34 -5.82
N VAL A 722 9.76 -11.02 -6.37
CA VAL A 722 9.88 -12.44 -6.75
C VAL A 722 10.94 -12.60 -7.82
N SER A 723 10.99 -11.74 -8.83
CA SER A 723 12.02 -11.78 -9.87
C SER A 723 13.43 -11.61 -9.30
N ILE A 724 13.61 -10.66 -8.36
CA ILE A 724 14.89 -10.44 -7.67
C ILE A 724 15.30 -11.70 -6.90
N VAL A 725 14.42 -12.24 -6.07
CA VAL A 725 14.72 -13.42 -5.25
C VAL A 725 14.98 -14.66 -6.13
N MET A 726 14.31 -14.77 -7.29
CA MET A 726 14.47 -15.88 -8.23
C MET A 726 15.52 -15.64 -9.31
N ALA A 727 16.31 -14.57 -9.21
CA ALA A 727 17.37 -14.26 -10.19
C ALA A 727 18.35 -15.41 -10.38
N GLY A 728 18.80 -16.05 -9.30
CA GLY A 728 19.68 -17.22 -9.34
C GLY A 728 19.06 -18.41 -10.08
N LEU A 729 17.75 -18.65 -9.91
CA LEU A 729 17.04 -19.67 -10.66
C LEU A 729 16.98 -19.30 -12.15
N THR A 730 16.66 -18.06 -12.48
CA THR A 730 16.62 -17.58 -13.88
C THR A 730 18.00 -17.79 -14.55
N VAL A 731 19.09 -17.43 -13.88
CA VAL A 731 20.46 -17.61 -14.36
C VAL A 731 20.82 -19.10 -14.52
N ALA A 732 20.29 -19.99 -13.67
CA ALA A 732 20.55 -21.42 -13.76
C ALA A 732 20.00 -22.06 -15.06
N PHE A 733 19.01 -21.44 -15.70
CA PHE A 733 18.39 -21.88 -16.95
C PHE A 733 18.92 -21.16 -18.21
N ILE A 734 19.88 -20.24 -18.06
CA ILE A 734 20.60 -19.59 -19.15
C ILE A 734 21.90 -20.34 -19.42
#